data_42613d0d3d34ee396cda863ca4be4064
#
_entry.id   42613d0d3d34ee396cda863ca4be4064
#
_cell.length_a   1.000
_cell.length_b   1.000
_cell.length_c   1.000
_cell.angle_alpha   90.00
_cell.angle_beta   90.00
_cell.angle_gamma   90.00
#
_symmetry.space_group_name_H-M   'P 1'
#
loop_
_entity.id
_entity.type
_entity.pdbx_description
1 polymer ?
#
loop_
_entity_poly.entity_id
_entity_poly.type
_entity_poly.pdbx_seq_one_letter_code
_entity_poly.pdbx_strand_id
1 'polypeptide(L)'
;MKHAGRIYSFTRSKRLLGAACIVHTWGMARIITLSIVILLTTSITGHSAAQQLILKSPSGSLIIQVIKNEEGSFYTVKKDTQPLILKSRLGLSIAGLPLIEPGVLPELIETSDVQVSLSLLKNNYRERLVSYKRYEVRLGKAIIEFAVFDNGCAFRYHLPKGRLHITGEQTSFVLDGNSPVWFFERTNNWKLKSYAGLWQQTQLDSLDKISPTGPVQGKPLIVQLPNQQYLFITEAALYNYSGMRLKARGNSLAADFTEGDTGFYVNSPAGSFTPWRVIGWAANLDGLANQYIVAALNPVPDKRLFKNTDYIKPGKSAWSWISRDENYLDPSVEKKIIDAAAQLHYDYTLIDDGWEQAWVKKWEVLKDLVTYGKKKKIQLWVWKDSKFLRDSVYRDAFLDTLSRLGIAGIKIDFMNSEAKDLIDFEINFLKAAARKNLMVNFHGCHTSTGEFRTFPNEMTREGVRGMELNIMNEPIPAWHNTALPFTRFVVGPADYTPGFFSNRGATTLTHQLALLYLLESPFQCIAENPVKLVNDPLFKAVLPFIRDLPATWDSSIVLPQSHIGSCAIVAKKSGDDWYIAAINGQDRELAVHPDLSFIKHLSKYKATLVADQNERFKVVAVSTTNLGAMSFQLAPQGGWVLRLTNNEVLKSPHRDSSTKSNFLNP
;
A
#
# COMPACT_ATOMS: atom_id res chain seq x y z
N MET A 1 11.69 54.42 18.24
CA MET A 1 11.98 55.56 17.38
C MET A 1 11.25 55.29 16.08
N LYS A 2 10.05 55.87 15.85
CA LYS A 2 9.77 57.10 15.11
C LYS A 2 10.28 56.99 13.65
N HIS A 3 9.55 57.12 12.56
CA HIS A 3 8.31 57.81 12.19
C HIS A 3 7.83 57.21 10.86
N ALA A 4 6.55 57.01 10.66
CA ALA A 4 5.57 57.88 10.01
C ALA A 4 5.81 58.04 8.50
N GLY A 5 4.96 57.73 7.59
CA GLY A 5 3.54 57.96 7.43
C GLY A 5 3.30 58.91 6.26
N ARG A 6 2.45 58.58 5.31
CA ARG A 6 1.50 59.53 4.71
C ARG A 6 0.66 58.89 3.61
N ILE A 7 -0.56 58.93 3.84
CA ILE A 7 -1.80 58.88 3.10
C ILE A 7 -1.87 60.11 2.15
N TYR A 8 -2.42 59.91 0.96
CA TYR A 8 -3.29 60.92 0.32
C TYR A 8 -4.34 60.25 -0.56
N SER A 9 -5.52 60.72 -0.36
CA SER A 9 -6.82 60.37 -0.86
C SER A 9 -7.35 61.40 -1.86
N PHE A 10 -8.51 61.05 -2.47
CA PHE A 10 -9.54 61.92 -3.11
C PHE A 10 -9.23 62.36 -4.57
N THR A 11 -10.20 62.46 -5.49
CA THR A 11 -11.66 62.64 -5.50
C THR A 11 -12.25 62.35 -6.90
N ARG A 12 -13.42 61.81 -6.92
CA ARG A 12 -14.69 62.07 -7.60
C ARG A 12 -14.78 63.25 -8.60
N SER A 13 -15.53 63.05 -9.73
CA SER A 13 -16.73 63.82 -10.15
C SER A 13 -17.13 63.43 -11.58
N LYS A 14 -18.32 62.91 -11.80
CA LYS A 14 -19.67 63.43 -12.09
C LYS A 14 -19.93 63.89 -13.55
N ARG A 15 -20.84 63.19 -14.22
CA ARG A 15 -22.06 63.50 -14.95
C ARG A 15 -22.10 64.64 -16.01
N LEU A 16 -22.79 64.35 -17.14
CA LEU A 16 -24.09 64.94 -17.62
C LEU A 16 -24.35 64.38 -19.04
N LEU A 17 -25.40 63.77 -19.30
CA LEU A 17 -26.73 64.01 -19.83
C LEU A 17 -26.83 65.01 -21.01
N GLY A 18 -27.47 64.60 -22.09
CA GLY A 18 -28.01 65.48 -23.12
C GLY A 18 -28.83 64.72 -24.16
N ALA A 19 -30.10 64.94 -24.15
CA ALA A 19 -31.13 64.27 -24.91
C ALA A 19 -31.59 65.07 -26.18
N ALA A 20 -32.17 64.29 -27.12
CA ALA A 20 -33.29 64.57 -28.02
C ALA A 20 -33.12 65.58 -29.16
N CYS A 21 -33.52 65.27 -30.35
CA CYS A 21 -34.84 65.53 -30.91
C CYS A 21 -35.01 65.08 -32.36
N ILE A 22 -36.22 64.70 -32.66
CA ILE A 22 -36.89 64.24 -33.87
C ILE A 22 -37.00 65.33 -34.94
N VAL A 23 -36.96 65.00 -36.22
CA VAL A 23 -37.88 65.54 -37.26
C VAL A 23 -38.02 64.56 -38.44
N HIS A 24 -39.27 64.29 -38.81
CA HIS A 24 -39.76 63.64 -40.01
C HIS A 24 -39.62 64.50 -41.26
N THR A 25 -39.34 63.85 -42.43
CA THR A 25 -40.07 64.21 -43.66
C THR A 25 -40.06 63.08 -44.67
N TRP A 26 -41.18 62.93 -45.33
CA TRP A 26 -41.55 61.97 -46.34
C TRP A 26 -40.91 62.28 -47.72
N GLY A 27 -40.68 61.25 -48.55
CA GLY A 27 -40.45 61.44 -49.98
C GLY A 27 -40.36 60.08 -50.72
N MET A 28 -41.37 59.81 -51.52
CA MET A 28 -41.58 58.60 -52.34
C MET A 28 -40.65 58.45 -53.54
N ALA A 29 -40.42 57.21 -53.88
CA ALA A 29 -40.39 56.54 -55.18
C ALA A 29 -39.07 56.39 -55.92
N ARG A 30 -38.59 55.23 -56.17
CA ARG A 30 -38.65 54.39 -57.36
C ARG A 30 -37.81 53.11 -57.25
N ILE A 31 -38.40 52.02 -57.62
CA ILE A 31 -37.88 50.65 -57.74
C ILE A 31 -36.74 50.62 -58.77
N ILE A 32 -35.58 50.10 -58.36
CA ILE A 32 -34.64 49.41 -59.26
C ILE A 32 -34.13 48.17 -58.53
N THR A 33 -34.59 47.02 -59.04
CA THR A 33 -34.19 45.69 -58.60
C THR A 33 -32.75 45.45 -58.98
N LEU A 34 -31.80 45.50 -58.03
CA LEU A 34 -30.44 45.02 -58.23
C LEU A 34 -30.25 43.83 -57.26
N SER A 35 -30.27 42.64 -57.86
CA SER A 35 -30.00 41.39 -57.10
C SER A 35 -28.49 41.38 -56.72
N ILE A 36 -28.20 41.82 -55.51
CA ILE A 36 -26.89 41.57 -54.91
C ILE A 36 -26.97 40.23 -54.22
N VAL A 37 -26.32 39.21 -54.80
CA VAL A 37 -26.03 37.95 -54.17
C VAL A 37 -24.94 38.24 -53.11
N ILE A 38 -25.35 38.48 -51.89
CA ILE A 38 -24.41 38.47 -50.73
C ILE A 38 -24.08 37.01 -50.44
N LEU A 39 -22.93 36.53 -50.91
CA LEU A 39 -22.31 35.34 -50.40
C LEU A 39 -21.96 35.62 -48.92
N LEU A 40 -22.85 35.23 -48.02
CA LEU A 40 -22.49 35.03 -46.62
C LEU A 40 -21.58 33.81 -46.56
N THR A 41 -20.25 34.04 -46.61
CA THR A 41 -19.28 33.09 -46.10
C THR A 41 -19.45 33.05 -44.58
N THR A 42 -20.36 32.21 -44.10
CA THR A 42 -20.33 31.77 -42.72
C THR A 42 -19.03 31.00 -42.53
N SER A 43 -18.02 31.65 -41.99
CA SER A 43 -16.87 30.97 -41.39
C SER A 43 -17.43 30.09 -40.26
N ILE A 44 -17.75 28.86 -40.62
CA ILE A 44 -17.97 27.80 -39.63
C ILE A 44 -16.55 27.59 -39.02
N THR A 45 -16.27 28.29 -37.93
CA THR A 45 -15.24 27.87 -37.03
C THR A 45 -15.69 26.52 -36.48
N GLY A 46 -15.38 25.48 -37.24
CA GLY A 46 -15.57 24.11 -36.79
C GLY A 46 -14.75 23.90 -35.52
N HIS A 47 -15.36 24.04 -34.38
CA HIS A 47 -14.86 23.41 -33.19
C HIS A 47 -14.83 21.93 -33.53
N SER A 48 -13.66 21.41 -33.84
CA SER A 48 -13.41 19.97 -33.97
C SER A 48 -13.96 19.33 -32.70
N ALA A 49 -15.11 18.68 -32.78
CA ALA A 49 -15.69 17.99 -31.63
C ALA A 49 -14.63 17.04 -31.09
N ALA A 50 -14.25 17.19 -29.83
CA ALA A 50 -13.26 16.35 -29.18
C ALA A 50 -13.72 14.90 -29.35
N GLN A 51 -13.00 14.14 -30.14
CA GLN A 51 -13.34 12.75 -30.37
C GLN A 51 -12.90 11.94 -29.14
N GLN A 52 -13.84 11.22 -28.54
CA GLN A 52 -13.65 10.49 -27.30
C GLN A 52 -13.94 9.00 -27.48
N LEU A 53 -13.12 8.17 -26.85
CA LEU A 53 -13.32 6.73 -26.74
C LEU A 53 -13.78 6.40 -25.33
N ILE A 54 -14.84 5.60 -25.20
CA ILE A 54 -15.45 5.23 -23.92
C ILE A 54 -15.09 3.78 -23.61
N LEU A 55 -14.45 3.55 -22.46
CA LEU A 55 -14.11 2.24 -21.93
C LEU A 55 -14.92 1.99 -20.64
N LYS A 56 -15.50 0.80 -20.50
CA LYS A 56 -16.40 0.47 -19.37
C LYS A 56 -15.93 -0.76 -18.62
N SER A 57 -16.15 -0.80 -17.32
CA SER A 57 -15.97 -1.99 -16.48
C SER A 57 -16.99 -3.11 -16.84
N PRO A 58 -16.82 -4.33 -16.33
CA PRO A 58 -17.76 -5.43 -16.57
C PRO A 58 -19.23 -5.07 -16.27
N SER A 59 -19.51 -4.38 -15.16
CA SER A 59 -20.87 -3.91 -14.82
C SER A 59 -21.30 -2.65 -15.57
N GLY A 60 -20.34 -1.96 -16.24
CA GLY A 60 -20.58 -0.66 -16.87
C GLY A 60 -20.58 0.53 -15.90
N SER A 61 -20.42 0.31 -14.61
CA SER A 61 -20.52 1.36 -13.58
C SER A 61 -19.27 2.24 -13.47
N LEU A 62 -18.07 1.73 -13.83
CA LEU A 62 -16.86 2.55 -13.93
C LEU A 62 -16.57 2.83 -15.41
N ILE A 63 -16.36 4.10 -15.74
CA ILE A 63 -16.21 4.57 -17.10
C ILE A 63 -14.95 5.42 -17.21
N ILE A 64 -14.11 5.09 -18.19
CA ILE A 64 -12.98 5.91 -18.63
C ILE A 64 -13.34 6.56 -19.96
N GLN A 65 -13.09 7.85 -20.09
CA GLN A 65 -13.14 8.54 -21.38
C GLN A 65 -11.69 8.88 -21.78
N VAL A 66 -11.25 8.37 -22.92
CA VAL A 66 -9.99 8.75 -23.54
C VAL A 66 -10.27 9.85 -24.54
N ILE A 67 -9.65 11.01 -24.36
CA ILE A 67 -9.96 12.25 -25.09
C ILE A 67 -8.69 12.71 -25.82
N LYS A 68 -8.83 13.08 -27.06
CA LYS A 68 -7.78 13.73 -27.85
C LYS A 68 -8.24 15.08 -28.35
N ASN A 69 -7.41 16.09 -28.15
CA ASN A 69 -7.57 17.43 -28.72
C ASN A 69 -6.22 18.03 -29.12
N GLU A 70 -6.18 19.29 -29.53
CA GLU A 70 -4.97 20.00 -29.94
C GLU A 70 -3.93 20.12 -28.81
N GLU A 71 -4.38 20.15 -27.53
CA GLU A 71 -3.50 20.26 -26.34
C GLU A 71 -2.80 18.93 -25.97
N GLY A 72 -3.28 17.80 -26.51
CA GLY A 72 -2.71 16.48 -26.18
C GLY A 72 -3.71 15.37 -26.00
N SER A 73 -3.26 14.32 -25.33
CA SER A 73 -4.10 13.16 -24.96
C SER A 73 -4.42 13.21 -23.48
N PHE A 74 -5.69 12.95 -23.17
CA PHE A 74 -6.25 13.06 -21.83
C PHE A 74 -7.15 11.89 -21.53
N TYR A 75 -7.44 11.70 -20.24
CA TYR A 75 -8.47 10.78 -19.79
C TYR A 75 -9.26 11.39 -18.63
N THR A 76 -10.46 10.86 -18.42
CA THR A 76 -11.25 11.08 -17.22
C THR A 76 -11.73 9.74 -16.70
N VAL A 77 -12.03 9.66 -15.40
CA VAL A 77 -12.61 8.46 -14.77
C VAL A 77 -13.84 8.88 -13.99
N LYS A 78 -14.95 8.15 -14.15
CA LYS A 78 -16.14 8.32 -13.31
C LYS A 78 -16.69 6.97 -12.84
N LYS A 79 -17.28 6.97 -11.65
CA LYS A 79 -18.06 5.87 -11.10
C LYS A 79 -19.53 6.27 -11.15
N ASP A 80 -20.31 5.57 -11.96
CA ASP A 80 -21.69 5.95 -12.29
C ASP A 80 -21.75 7.41 -12.79
N THR A 81 -22.30 8.33 -12.01
CA THR A 81 -22.34 9.77 -12.31
C THR A 81 -21.25 10.58 -11.62
N GLN A 82 -20.55 10.01 -10.64
CA GLN A 82 -19.55 10.71 -9.82
C GLN A 82 -18.19 10.77 -10.54
N PRO A 83 -17.63 11.95 -10.80
CA PRO A 83 -16.27 12.08 -11.30
C PRO A 83 -15.26 11.64 -10.21
N LEU A 84 -14.32 10.78 -10.59
CA LEU A 84 -13.20 10.33 -9.75
C LEU A 84 -11.90 11.01 -10.16
N ILE A 85 -11.63 11.05 -11.46
CA ILE A 85 -10.49 11.74 -12.06
C ILE A 85 -11.02 12.70 -13.10
N LEU A 86 -10.67 13.96 -12.97
CA LEU A 86 -10.96 15.02 -13.92
C LEU A 86 -10.03 14.92 -15.16
N LYS A 87 -10.13 15.85 -16.12
CA LYS A 87 -9.31 15.85 -17.35
C LYS A 87 -7.81 15.80 -16.98
N SER A 88 -7.19 14.64 -17.14
CA SER A 88 -5.82 14.30 -16.75
C SER A 88 -4.99 13.89 -17.96
N ARG A 89 -3.71 14.23 -17.99
CA ARG A 89 -2.84 13.94 -19.13
C ARG A 89 -2.42 12.48 -19.21
N LEU A 90 -2.32 11.98 -20.42
CA LEU A 90 -1.62 10.76 -20.81
C LEU A 90 -0.36 11.13 -21.61
N GLY A 91 0.76 10.48 -21.34
CA GLY A 91 1.96 10.66 -22.11
C GLY A 91 3.19 9.97 -21.53
N LEU A 92 4.05 9.51 -22.42
CA LEU A 92 5.33 8.90 -22.12
C LEU A 92 6.40 9.56 -22.97
N SER A 93 7.49 10.00 -22.36
CA SER A 93 8.62 10.64 -23.03
C SER A 93 9.76 9.64 -23.18
N ILE A 94 10.07 9.30 -24.44
CA ILE A 94 11.22 8.48 -24.82
C ILE A 94 12.11 9.35 -25.70
N ALA A 95 13.40 9.46 -25.39
CA ALA A 95 14.34 10.26 -26.15
C ALA A 95 14.38 9.82 -27.63
N GLY A 96 14.21 10.78 -28.54
CA GLY A 96 14.21 10.53 -29.97
C GLY A 96 12.97 9.85 -30.54
N LEU A 97 11.93 9.59 -29.73
CA LEU A 97 10.70 8.91 -30.17
C LEU A 97 9.46 9.70 -29.74
N PRO A 98 8.85 10.52 -30.61
CA PRO A 98 7.55 11.09 -30.35
C PRO A 98 6.49 9.98 -30.44
N LEU A 99 5.99 9.49 -29.30
CA LEU A 99 5.01 8.41 -29.27
C LEU A 99 3.58 8.92 -29.47
N ILE A 100 3.27 10.11 -28.96
CA ILE A 100 1.93 10.71 -29.05
C ILE A 100 2.03 11.90 -30.01
N GLU A 101 1.50 11.70 -31.21
CA GLU A 101 1.49 12.73 -32.24
C GLU A 101 0.26 13.64 -32.10
N PRO A 102 0.37 14.96 -32.38
CA PRO A 102 -0.79 15.85 -32.42
C PRO A 102 -1.81 15.41 -33.48
N GLY A 103 -3.08 15.53 -33.18
CA GLY A 103 -4.16 15.33 -34.15
C GLY A 103 -4.61 13.89 -34.41
N VAL A 104 -3.88 12.86 -33.97
CA VAL A 104 -4.27 11.46 -34.17
C VAL A 104 -5.35 11.05 -33.13
N LEU A 105 -6.45 10.49 -33.61
CA LEU A 105 -7.59 10.10 -32.80
C LEU A 105 -7.34 8.80 -32.03
N PRO A 106 -7.97 8.59 -30.85
CA PRO A 106 -7.88 7.32 -30.14
C PRO A 106 -8.62 6.23 -30.93
N GLU A 107 -7.93 5.12 -31.18
CA GLU A 107 -8.42 3.94 -31.87
C GLU A 107 -8.45 2.76 -30.90
N LEU A 108 -9.59 2.08 -30.77
CA LEU A 108 -9.71 0.82 -30.04
C LEU A 108 -9.13 -0.30 -30.92
N ILE A 109 -8.02 -0.92 -30.47
CA ILE A 109 -7.40 -2.04 -31.18
C ILE A 109 -8.04 -3.36 -30.75
N GLU A 110 -8.17 -3.57 -29.44
CA GLU A 110 -8.62 -4.84 -28.88
C GLU A 110 -9.41 -4.61 -27.57
N THR A 111 -10.38 -5.48 -27.33
CA THR A 111 -11.05 -5.60 -26.04
C THR A 111 -11.18 -7.06 -25.65
N SER A 112 -10.99 -7.37 -24.37
CA SER A 112 -11.15 -8.73 -23.84
C SER A 112 -11.63 -8.72 -22.40
N ASP A 113 -12.46 -9.70 -22.05
CA ASP A 113 -12.81 -9.98 -20.67
C ASP A 113 -11.71 -10.84 -20.03
N VAL A 114 -11.22 -10.41 -18.88
CA VAL A 114 -10.14 -11.07 -18.17
C VAL A 114 -10.64 -11.52 -16.81
N GLN A 115 -10.36 -12.79 -16.47
CA GLN A 115 -10.57 -13.34 -15.15
C GLN A 115 -9.25 -13.80 -14.55
N VAL A 116 -9.00 -13.38 -13.33
CA VAL A 116 -7.77 -13.70 -12.57
C VAL A 116 -8.15 -14.38 -11.27
N SER A 117 -7.66 -15.61 -11.08
CA SER A 117 -7.70 -16.24 -9.77
C SER A 117 -6.56 -15.67 -8.90
N LEU A 118 -6.93 -15.11 -7.75
CA LEU A 118 -6.00 -14.69 -6.72
C LEU A 118 -5.95 -15.76 -5.63
N SER A 119 -4.96 -16.61 -5.72
CA SER A 119 -4.53 -17.50 -4.65
C SER A 119 -3.13 -17.06 -4.23
N LEU A 120 -2.98 -16.55 -3.01
CA LEU A 120 -1.70 -16.14 -2.48
C LEU A 120 -1.16 -17.27 -1.59
N LEU A 121 0.00 -17.82 -1.93
CA LEU A 121 0.60 -18.96 -1.22
C LEU A 121 0.85 -18.74 0.28
N LYS A 122 0.90 -17.47 0.70
CA LYS A 122 1.18 -17.06 2.08
C LYS A 122 -0.04 -16.52 2.84
N ASN A 123 -1.22 -16.60 2.26
CA ASN A 123 -2.48 -16.21 2.91
C ASN A 123 -3.47 -17.35 2.77
N ASN A 124 -4.18 -17.65 3.83
CA ASN A 124 -5.29 -18.61 3.79
C ASN A 124 -6.55 -17.99 3.17
N TYR A 125 -6.47 -16.77 2.63
CA TYR A 125 -7.59 -16.19 1.91
C TYR A 125 -8.08 -17.16 0.85
N ARG A 126 -9.39 -17.43 0.88
CA ARG A 126 -10.02 -18.22 -0.16
C ARG A 126 -9.69 -17.61 -1.52
N GLU A 127 -9.45 -18.48 -2.49
CA GLU A 127 -9.29 -18.08 -3.87
C GLU A 127 -10.35 -17.03 -4.25
N ARG A 128 -9.90 -15.86 -4.68
CA ARG A 128 -10.78 -14.78 -5.12
C ARG A 128 -10.70 -14.70 -6.64
N LEU A 129 -11.84 -14.86 -7.30
CA LEU A 129 -11.94 -14.58 -8.72
C LEU A 129 -12.14 -13.08 -8.94
N VAL A 130 -11.25 -12.47 -9.70
CA VAL A 130 -11.25 -11.05 -10.04
C VAL A 130 -11.49 -10.91 -11.53
N SER A 131 -12.50 -10.11 -11.91
CA SER A 131 -12.84 -9.85 -13.30
C SER A 131 -12.61 -8.39 -13.67
N TYR A 132 -12.09 -8.15 -14.86
CA TYR A 132 -11.97 -6.81 -15.44
C TYR A 132 -12.02 -6.89 -16.98
N LYS A 133 -12.28 -5.74 -17.62
CA LYS A 133 -12.15 -5.60 -19.08
C LYS A 133 -10.78 -5.00 -19.41
N ARG A 134 -10.09 -5.63 -20.34
CA ARG A 134 -8.85 -5.14 -20.91
C ARG A 134 -9.16 -4.46 -22.24
N TYR A 135 -8.55 -3.30 -22.46
CA TYR A 135 -8.62 -2.54 -23.70
C TYR A 135 -7.23 -2.15 -24.15
N GLU A 136 -6.94 -2.34 -25.43
CA GLU A 136 -5.75 -1.76 -26.08
C GLU A 136 -6.20 -0.59 -26.94
N VAL A 137 -5.66 0.59 -26.66
CA VAL A 137 -5.98 1.85 -27.31
C VAL A 137 -4.74 2.42 -27.98
N ARG A 138 -4.83 2.70 -29.28
CA ARG A 138 -3.79 3.38 -30.02
C ARG A 138 -3.99 4.89 -29.96
N LEU A 139 -2.91 5.61 -29.66
CA LEU A 139 -2.81 7.08 -29.69
C LEU A 139 -1.57 7.47 -30.49
N GLY A 140 -1.70 7.62 -31.81
CA GLY A 140 -0.57 7.79 -32.73
C GLY A 140 0.31 6.53 -32.75
N LYS A 141 1.60 6.65 -32.41
CA LYS A 141 2.51 5.50 -32.29
C LYS A 141 2.45 4.81 -30.92
N ALA A 142 1.84 5.45 -29.92
CA ALA A 142 1.69 4.87 -28.60
C ALA A 142 0.54 3.87 -28.57
N ILE A 143 0.73 2.76 -27.87
CA ILE A 143 -0.33 1.84 -27.47
C ILE A 143 -0.42 1.91 -25.96
N ILE A 144 -1.65 2.09 -25.45
CA ILE A 144 -1.95 2.13 -24.02
C ILE A 144 -2.91 0.97 -23.72
N GLU A 145 -2.52 0.14 -22.78
CA GLU A 145 -3.38 -0.91 -22.24
C GLU A 145 -4.11 -0.38 -21.02
N PHE A 146 -5.45 -0.55 -20.99
CA PHE A 146 -6.30 -0.23 -19.85
C PHE A 146 -6.88 -1.51 -19.27
N ALA A 147 -6.86 -1.60 -17.94
CA ALA A 147 -7.56 -2.62 -17.15
C ALA A 147 -8.66 -1.92 -16.35
N VAL A 148 -9.95 -2.24 -16.64
CA VAL A 148 -11.10 -1.53 -16.08
C VAL A 148 -11.91 -2.50 -15.22
N PHE A 149 -11.81 -2.33 -13.89
CA PHE A 149 -12.50 -3.09 -12.85
C PHE A 149 -13.77 -2.33 -12.42
N ASP A 150 -14.69 -2.99 -11.74
CA ASP A 150 -15.86 -2.30 -11.15
C ASP A 150 -15.50 -1.40 -9.95
N ASN A 151 -14.36 -1.65 -9.33
CA ASN A 151 -13.82 -0.90 -8.18
C ASN A 151 -12.53 -0.14 -8.48
N GLY A 152 -12.26 0.21 -9.75
CA GLY A 152 -11.10 1.00 -10.13
C GLY A 152 -10.63 0.70 -11.54
N CYS A 153 -9.54 1.35 -11.93
CA CYS A 153 -8.91 1.10 -13.23
C CYS A 153 -7.39 1.25 -13.13
N ALA A 154 -6.72 0.74 -14.13
CA ALA A 154 -5.30 0.95 -14.32
C ALA A 154 -4.98 1.10 -15.81
N PHE A 155 -3.87 1.77 -16.10
CA PHE A 155 -3.35 1.83 -17.46
C PHE A 155 -1.81 1.77 -17.46
N ARG A 156 -1.25 1.33 -18.60
CA ARG A 156 0.19 1.26 -18.83
C ARG A 156 0.50 1.49 -20.31
N TYR A 157 1.71 1.96 -20.57
CA TYR A 157 2.18 2.19 -21.94
C TYR A 157 2.94 0.98 -22.46
N HIS A 158 2.68 0.61 -23.70
CA HIS A 158 3.52 -0.35 -24.42
C HIS A 158 4.84 0.30 -24.81
N LEU A 159 5.93 -0.35 -24.48
CA LEU A 159 7.29 0.05 -24.82
C LEU A 159 7.73 -0.66 -26.11
N PRO A 160 8.16 0.06 -27.16
CA PRO A 160 8.62 -0.55 -28.38
C PRO A 160 9.89 -1.40 -28.13
N LYS A 161 10.22 -2.23 -29.12
CA LYS A 161 11.43 -3.04 -29.08
C LYS A 161 12.68 -2.14 -29.12
N GLY A 162 13.65 -2.44 -28.26
CA GLY A 162 14.95 -1.79 -28.24
C GLY A 162 15.48 -1.44 -26.87
N ARG A 163 16.57 -0.67 -26.83
CA ARG A 163 17.07 0.00 -25.63
C ARG A 163 16.53 1.42 -25.63
N LEU A 164 15.64 1.72 -24.72
CA LEU A 164 14.88 2.96 -24.68
C LEU A 164 15.39 3.84 -23.54
N HIS A 165 15.59 5.12 -23.82
CA HIS A 165 15.88 6.13 -22.81
C HIS A 165 14.57 6.82 -22.42
N ILE A 166 14.02 6.45 -21.27
CA ILE A 166 12.81 7.07 -20.72
C ILE A 166 13.24 8.37 -20.04
N THR A 167 12.69 9.49 -20.48
CA THR A 167 13.00 10.83 -19.97
C THR A 167 11.88 11.38 -19.07
N GLY A 168 10.77 10.65 -18.91
CA GLY A 168 9.67 11.01 -18.03
C GLY A 168 8.32 10.51 -18.51
N GLU A 169 7.30 10.79 -17.73
CA GLU A 169 5.88 10.62 -18.08
C GLU A 169 5.13 11.93 -17.88
N GLN A 170 4.18 12.21 -18.77
CA GLN A 170 3.23 13.32 -18.62
C GLN A 170 1.94 12.87 -17.94
N THR A 171 1.92 11.63 -17.50
CA THR A 171 0.79 11.04 -16.73
C THR A 171 0.47 11.91 -15.53
N SER A 172 -0.79 12.30 -15.42
CA SER A 172 -1.27 13.07 -14.27
C SER A 172 -2.61 12.53 -13.75
N PHE A 173 -2.95 12.94 -12.53
CA PHE A 173 -4.20 12.63 -11.84
C PHE A 173 -4.75 13.95 -11.29
N VAL A 174 -5.77 14.49 -11.96
CA VAL A 174 -6.45 15.73 -11.54
C VAL A 174 -7.71 15.35 -10.80
N LEU A 175 -7.89 15.88 -9.60
CA LEU A 175 -9.03 15.61 -8.73
C LEU A 175 -9.70 16.92 -8.30
N ASP A 176 -10.72 16.84 -7.43
CA ASP A 176 -11.24 18.01 -6.74
C ASP A 176 -10.22 18.47 -5.70
N GLY A 177 -9.77 19.71 -5.78
CA GLY A 177 -8.76 20.30 -4.92
C GLY A 177 -9.15 20.34 -3.44
N ASN A 178 -10.44 20.40 -3.14
CA ASN A 178 -10.98 20.38 -1.78
C ASN A 178 -11.03 18.97 -1.16
N SER A 179 -10.66 17.92 -1.90
CA SER A 179 -10.67 16.55 -1.36
C SER A 179 -9.63 16.38 -0.27
N PRO A 180 -9.99 15.87 0.92
CA PRO A 180 -9.01 15.47 1.92
C PRO A 180 -8.15 14.33 1.40
N VAL A 181 -6.83 14.44 1.58
CA VAL A 181 -5.86 13.42 1.16
C VAL A 181 -5.01 12.97 2.34
N TRP A 182 -4.75 11.67 2.39
CA TRP A 182 -3.79 11.08 3.33
C TRP A 182 -2.48 10.84 2.60
N PHE A 183 -1.40 11.40 3.15
CA PHE A 183 -0.02 11.30 2.68
C PHE A 183 0.89 11.07 3.88
N PHE A 184 2.12 10.66 3.67
CA PHE A 184 3.07 10.52 4.77
C PHE A 184 4.17 11.58 4.68
N GLU A 185 4.64 12.04 5.84
CA GLU A 185 5.64 13.09 5.95
C GLU A 185 6.69 12.77 7.02
N ARG A 186 7.92 13.14 6.74
CA ARG A 186 9.05 13.14 7.66
C ARG A 186 9.91 14.37 7.36
N THR A 187 10.38 15.04 8.39
CA THR A 187 11.10 16.33 8.27
C THR A 187 12.52 16.22 7.72
N ASN A 188 12.96 15.05 7.32
CA ASN A 188 14.28 14.79 6.76
C ASN A 188 14.20 14.07 5.41
N ASN A 189 15.37 13.89 4.76
CA ASN A 189 15.47 13.29 3.43
C ASN A 189 15.20 11.76 3.38
N TRP A 190 14.89 11.13 4.51
CA TRP A 190 14.52 9.71 4.58
C TRP A 190 13.06 9.44 4.23
N LYS A 191 12.24 10.49 4.08
CA LYS A 191 10.81 10.35 3.76
C LYS A 191 10.55 9.37 2.63
N LEU A 192 11.16 9.59 1.47
CA LEU A 192 10.94 8.80 0.28
C LEU A 192 11.95 7.65 0.09
N LYS A 193 13.04 7.65 0.84
CA LYS A 193 14.05 6.58 0.74
C LYS A 193 13.58 5.25 1.33
N SER A 194 12.85 5.33 2.43
CA SER A 194 12.34 4.17 3.17
C SER A 194 10.83 4.20 3.40
N TYR A 195 10.14 5.22 2.88
CA TYR A 195 8.71 5.45 3.12
C TYR A 195 8.35 5.57 4.62
N ALA A 196 9.33 5.92 5.46
CA ALA A 196 9.21 5.97 6.92
C ALA A 196 8.66 7.32 7.44
N GLY A 197 7.62 7.84 6.82
CA GLY A 197 6.93 9.06 7.24
C GLY A 197 5.67 8.80 8.06
N LEU A 198 5.27 9.78 8.88
CA LEU A 198 3.99 9.78 9.60
C LEU A 198 2.85 10.10 8.64
N TRP A 199 1.81 9.29 8.63
CA TRP A 199 0.61 9.53 7.83
C TRP A 199 -0.15 10.73 8.38
N GLN A 200 -0.46 11.69 7.52
CA GLN A 200 -1.12 12.95 7.84
C GLN A 200 -2.24 13.22 6.82
N GLN A 201 -3.14 14.13 7.17
CA GLN A 201 -4.23 14.55 6.31
C GLN A 201 -4.11 16.04 5.97
N THR A 202 -4.38 16.41 4.72
CA THR A 202 -4.52 17.78 4.26
C THR A 202 -5.52 17.86 3.11
N GLN A 203 -5.83 19.07 2.62
CA GLN A 203 -6.54 19.24 1.34
C GLN A 203 -5.57 19.03 0.18
N LEU A 204 -6.04 18.47 -0.92
CA LEU A 204 -5.19 18.17 -2.08
C LEU A 204 -4.49 19.41 -2.65
N ASP A 205 -5.19 20.53 -2.76
CA ASP A 205 -4.64 21.79 -3.27
C ASP A 205 -3.62 22.49 -2.35
N SER A 206 -3.48 21.97 -1.14
CA SER A 206 -2.50 22.42 -0.15
C SER A 206 -1.28 21.51 -0.06
N LEU A 207 -1.34 20.33 -0.67
CA LEU A 207 -0.33 19.29 -0.53
C LEU A 207 1.06 19.71 -1.03
N ASP A 208 1.13 20.51 -2.10
CA ASP A 208 2.38 21.05 -2.65
C ASP A 208 3.03 22.14 -1.79
N LYS A 209 2.29 22.69 -0.81
CA LYS A 209 2.73 23.80 0.06
C LYS A 209 3.02 23.34 1.49
N ILE A 210 2.33 22.27 1.95
CA ILE A 210 2.40 21.85 3.36
C ILE A 210 3.59 20.94 3.64
N SER A 211 4.08 20.22 2.64
CA SER A 211 5.19 19.28 2.82
C SER A 211 6.53 20.02 2.94
N PRO A 212 7.23 19.94 4.10
CA PRO A 212 8.51 20.62 4.30
C PRO A 212 9.63 20.02 3.43
N THR A 213 9.45 18.82 2.91
CA THR A 213 10.41 18.13 2.01
C THR A 213 10.10 18.32 0.53
N GLY A 214 9.12 19.17 0.21
CA GLY A 214 8.75 19.53 -1.16
C GLY A 214 7.49 18.82 -1.68
N PRO A 215 7.07 19.12 -2.91
CA PRO A 215 5.79 18.69 -3.45
C PRO A 215 5.74 17.22 -3.85
N VAL A 216 6.86 16.49 -3.81
CA VAL A 216 6.92 15.08 -4.20
C VAL A 216 6.45 14.19 -3.06
N GLN A 217 5.50 13.32 -3.36
CA GLN A 217 4.87 12.40 -2.42
C GLN A 217 5.15 10.95 -2.81
N GLY A 218 5.16 10.07 -1.80
CA GLY A 218 5.17 8.63 -2.03
C GLY A 218 3.77 8.08 -2.35
N LYS A 219 3.70 6.79 -2.56
CA LYS A 219 2.48 6.03 -2.86
C LYS A 219 2.27 4.91 -1.84
N PRO A 220 1.00 4.45 -1.62
CA PRO A 220 -0.23 5.00 -2.17
C PRO A 220 -0.55 6.38 -1.63
N LEU A 221 -1.27 7.20 -2.38
CA LEU A 221 -1.97 8.39 -1.89
C LEU A 221 -3.44 8.02 -1.73
N ILE A 222 -4.03 8.31 -0.57
CA ILE A 222 -5.45 8.02 -0.31
C ILE A 222 -6.24 9.32 -0.35
N VAL A 223 -7.32 9.35 -1.13
CA VAL A 223 -8.21 10.50 -1.26
C VAL A 223 -9.56 10.13 -0.65
N GLN A 224 -10.05 10.96 0.26
CA GLN A 224 -11.38 10.82 0.82
C GLN A 224 -12.38 11.53 -0.09
N LEU A 225 -13.37 10.80 -0.55
CA LEU A 225 -14.47 11.30 -1.38
C LEU A 225 -15.70 11.57 -0.51
N PRO A 226 -16.74 12.28 -1.04
CA PRO A 226 -18.02 12.39 -0.37
C PRO A 226 -18.63 11.03 0.00
N ASN A 227 -19.53 11.02 1.00
CA ASN A 227 -20.24 9.82 1.46
C ASN A 227 -19.35 8.69 1.98
N GLN A 228 -18.18 9.03 2.57
CA GLN A 228 -17.22 8.08 3.12
C GLN A 228 -16.69 7.08 2.08
N GLN A 229 -16.65 7.46 0.84
CA GLN A 229 -15.97 6.74 -0.23
C GLN A 229 -14.51 7.14 -0.29
N TYR A 230 -13.71 6.29 -0.92
CA TYR A 230 -12.26 6.50 -0.98
C TYR A 230 -11.74 6.19 -2.38
N LEU A 231 -10.68 6.90 -2.74
CA LEU A 231 -9.89 6.62 -3.92
C LEU A 231 -8.44 6.48 -3.48
N PHE A 232 -7.69 5.58 -4.13
CA PHE A 232 -6.25 5.50 -3.94
C PHE A 232 -5.52 5.55 -5.28
N ILE A 233 -4.37 6.22 -5.29
CA ILE A 233 -3.50 6.33 -6.44
C ILE A 233 -2.18 5.64 -6.10
N THR A 234 -1.79 4.67 -6.94
CA THR A 234 -0.54 3.91 -6.77
C THR A 234 -0.08 3.35 -8.12
N GLU A 235 0.88 2.45 -8.07
CA GLU A 235 1.30 1.65 -9.23
C GLU A 235 1.29 0.16 -8.92
N ALA A 236 1.32 -0.68 -9.96
CA ALA A 236 1.42 -2.12 -9.83
C ALA A 236 2.35 -2.72 -10.88
N ALA A 237 2.90 -3.90 -10.58
CA ALA A 237 3.82 -4.63 -11.44
C ALA A 237 5.06 -3.80 -11.85
N LEU A 238 5.78 -3.30 -10.86
CA LEU A 238 7.01 -2.53 -11.05
C LEU A 238 8.17 -3.46 -11.40
N TYR A 239 8.41 -3.63 -12.69
CA TYR A 239 9.49 -4.47 -13.24
C TYR A 239 10.24 -3.73 -14.35
N ASN A 240 11.57 -3.80 -14.35
CA ASN A 240 12.44 -3.21 -15.39
C ASN A 240 12.16 -1.71 -15.64
N TYR A 241 11.74 -0.99 -14.60
CA TYR A 241 11.35 0.42 -14.67
C TYR A 241 11.68 1.12 -13.34
N SER A 242 11.63 2.45 -13.30
CA SER A 242 11.75 3.22 -12.07
C SER A 242 10.40 3.34 -11.37
N GLY A 243 10.39 3.30 -10.03
CA GLY A 243 9.19 3.57 -9.24
C GLY A 243 8.66 4.98 -9.48
N MET A 244 7.33 5.11 -9.58
CA MET A 244 6.65 6.39 -9.72
C MET A 244 6.47 7.04 -8.35
N ARG A 245 6.79 8.32 -8.26
CA ARG A 245 6.35 9.22 -7.19
C ARG A 245 5.27 10.15 -7.72
N LEU A 246 4.60 10.88 -6.83
CA LEU A 246 3.50 11.78 -7.15
C LEU A 246 3.91 13.22 -6.84
N LYS A 247 4.14 14.04 -7.85
CA LYS A 247 4.45 15.46 -7.67
C LYS A 247 3.17 16.27 -7.66
N ALA A 248 2.86 16.85 -6.51
CA ALA A 248 1.68 17.67 -6.31
C ALA A 248 1.88 19.09 -6.90
N ARG A 249 0.83 19.61 -7.55
CA ARG A 249 0.73 21.00 -8.00
C ARG A 249 -0.74 21.40 -8.02
N GLY A 250 -1.18 22.15 -7.01
CA GLY A 250 -2.59 22.46 -6.82
C GLY A 250 -3.42 21.16 -6.76
N ASN A 251 -4.45 21.05 -7.56
CA ASN A 251 -5.34 19.87 -7.62
C ASN A 251 -4.83 18.73 -8.53
N SER A 252 -3.60 18.80 -9.00
CA SER A 252 -2.99 17.82 -9.90
C SER A 252 -1.82 17.09 -9.25
N LEU A 253 -1.77 15.78 -9.45
CA LEU A 253 -0.62 14.93 -9.14
C LEU A 253 -0.02 14.45 -10.44
N ALA A 254 1.27 14.63 -10.64
CA ALA A 254 1.98 14.15 -11.83
C ALA A 254 2.94 13.02 -11.47
N ALA A 255 3.12 12.06 -12.38
CA ALA A 255 4.16 11.07 -12.26
C ALA A 255 5.54 11.75 -12.25
N ASP A 256 6.35 11.39 -11.25
CA ASP A 256 7.68 11.96 -11.04
C ASP A 256 8.70 10.84 -10.83
N PHE A 257 9.86 10.98 -11.46
CA PHE A 257 10.97 10.02 -11.38
C PHE A 257 12.25 10.74 -10.92
N THR A 258 12.15 11.47 -9.82
CA THR A 258 13.20 12.36 -9.27
C THR A 258 14.52 11.66 -9.01
N GLU A 259 14.55 10.35 -8.85
CA GLU A 259 15.79 9.59 -8.66
C GLU A 259 16.56 9.32 -9.96
N GLY A 260 16.00 9.72 -11.09
CA GLY A 260 16.61 9.65 -12.39
C GLY A 260 16.58 11.00 -13.10
N ASP A 261 17.30 12.02 -12.59
CA ASP A 261 17.28 13.40 -13.07
C ASP A 261 17.45 13.56 -14.60
N THR A 262 18.13 12.61 -15.25
CA THR A 262 18.36 12.58 -16.71
C THR A 262 17.58 11.49 -17.43
N GLY A 263 16.68 10.80 -16.72
CA GLY A 263 15.98 9.62 -17.20
C GLY A 263 16.73 8.31 -16.94
N PHE A 264 16.17 7.21 -17.41
CA PHE A 264 16.72 5.87 -17.20
C PHE A 264 16.53 5.00 -18.44
N TYR A 265 17.36 3.95 -18.58
CA TYR A 265 17.31 3.05 -19.73
C TYR A 265 16.51 1.80 -19.42
N VAL A 266 15.59 1.46 -20.33
CA VAL A 266 14.80 0.22 -20.32
C VAL A 266 15.24 -0.67 -21.47
N ASN A 267 15.58 -1.92 -21.20
CA ASN A 267 15.81 -2.93 -22.21
C ASN A 267 14.49 -3.65 -22.51
N SER A 268 14.02 -3.53 -23.75
CA SER A 268 12.77 -4.08 -24.25
C SER A 268 13.00 -4.91 -25.53
N PRO A 269 13.65 -6.09 -25.46
CA PRO A 269 14.11 -6.82 -26.65
C PRO A 269 12.99 -7.31 -27.55
N ALA A 270 11.81 -7.58 -26.99
CA ALA A 270 10.62 -8.06 -27.71
C ALA A 270 9.42 -7.09 -27.63
N GLY A 271 9.61 -5.90 -27.06
CA GLY A 271 8.54 -5.06 -26.55
C GLY A 271 8.24 -5.40 -25.07
N SER A 272 7.82 -4.41 -24.31
CA SER A 272 7.45 -4.56 -22.90
C SER A 272 6.41 -3.51 -22.52
N PHE A 273 6.14 -3.36 -21.23
CA PHE A 273 5.19 -2.37 -20.71
C PHE A 273 5.85 -1.56 -19.60
N THR A 274 5.36 -0.34 -19.39
CA THR A 274 5.59 0.37 -18.12
C THR A 274 4.84 -0.33 -17.00
N PRO A 275 5.14 -0.06 -15.71
CA PRO A 275 4.23 -0.42 -14.61
C PRO A 275 2.83 0.15 -14.81
N TRP A 276 1.84 -0.48 -14.20
CA TRP A 276 0.49 0.02 -14.19
C TRP A 276 0.35 1.27 -13.33
N ARG A 277 -0.32 2.28 -13.83
CA ARG A 277 -0.79 3.45 -13.07
C ARG A 277 -2.19 3.12 -12.57
N VAL A 278 -2.34 2.98 -11.26
CA VAL A 278 -3.53 2.42 -10.62
C VAL A 278 -4.35 3.52 -9.97
N ILE A 279 -5.64 3.52 -10.24
CA ILE A 279 -6.67 4.35 -9.63
C ILE A 279 -7.72 3.39 -9.08
N GLY A 280 -7.67 3.14 -7.77
CA GLY A 280 -8.67 2.28 -7.13
C GLY A 280 -9.75 3.10 -6.46
N TRP A 281 -10.98 2.57 -6.39
CA TRP A 281 -12.12 3.14 -5.72
C TRP A 281 -12.70 2.16 -4.70
N ALA A 282 -13.19 2.68 -3.59
CA ALA A 282 -13.84 1.91 -2.56
C ALA A 282 -15.07 2.64 -2.01
N ALA A 283 -16.15 1.92 -1.80
CA ALA A 283 -17.39 2.46 -1.24
C ALA A 283 -17.28 2.79 0.26
N ASN A 284 -16.30 2.20 0.95
CA ASN A 284 -16.05 2.36 2.38
C ASN A 284 -14.63 1.88 2.73
N LEU A 285 -14.25 1.95 4.01
CA LEU A 285 -12.95 1.48 4.50
C LEU A 285 -12.74 -0.03 4.36
N ASP A 286 -13.79 -0.83 4.44
CA ASP A 286 -13.67 -2.27 4.22
C ASP A 286 -13.24 -2.58 2.78
N GLY A 287 -13.91 -1.96 1.81
CA GLY A 287 -13.52 -2.09 0.40
C GLY A 287 -12.13 -1.54 0.09
N LEU A 288 -11.68 -0.48 0.81
CA LEU A 288 -10.35 0.08 0.67
C LEU A 288 -9.28 -0.87 1.22
N ALA A 289 -9.44 -1.36 2.45
CA ALA A 289 -8.48 -2.25 3.10
C ALA A 289 -8.38 -3.62 2.40
N ASN A 290 -9.49 -4.11 1.83
CA ASN A 290 -9.59 -5.41 1.18
C ASN A 290 -9.53 -5.32 -0.36
N GLN A 291 -8.97 -4.26 -0.92
CA GLN A 291 -8.77 -4.13 -2.36
C GLN A 291 -7.78 -5.18 -2.90
N TYR A 292 -7.88 -5.50 -4.17
CA TYR A 292 -7.09 -6.55 -4.82
C TYR A 292 -6.49 -6.16 -6.18
N ILE A 293 -6.75 -4.95 -6.66
CA ILE A 293 -6.34 -4.50 -8.01
C ILE A 293 -4.83 -4.61 -8.18
N VAL A 294 -4.05 -4.16 -7.17
CA VAL A 294 -2.58 -4.18 -7.23
C VAL A 294 -2.05 -5.61 -7.40
N ALA A 295 -2.57 -6.56 -6.62
CA ALA A 295 -2.18 -7.95 -6.76
C ALA A 295 -2.65 -8.58 -8.08
N ALA A 296 -3.89 -8.28 -8.52
CA ALA A 296 -4.48 -8.84 -9.74
C ALA A 296 -3.71 -8.46 -11.01
N LEU A 297 -3.09 -7.28 -11.03
CA LEU A 297 -2.32 -6.77 -12.17
C LEU A 297 -0.88 -7.33 -12.25
N ASN A 298 -0.45 -8.09 -11.26
CA ASN A 298 0.86 -8.74 -11.28
C ASN A 298 0.80 -10.12 -11.95
N PRO A 299 1.88 -10.55 -12.61
CA PRO A 299 1.97 -11.90 -13.17
C PRO A 299 1.85 -12.99 -12.10
N VAL A 300 1.41 -14.16 -12.50
CA VAL A 300 1.46 -15.36 -11.65
C VAL A 300 2.92 -15.83 -11.45
N PRO A 301 3.23 -16.58 -10.39
CA PRO A 301 4.56 -17.13 -10.18
C PRO A 301 5.03 -18.00 -11.36
N ASP A 302 6.30 -17.86 -11.75
CA ASP A 302 6.91 -18.77 -12.74
C ASP A 302 7.06 -20.17 -12.14
N LYS A 303 6.28 -21.14 -12.66
CA LYS A 303 6.30 -22.55 -12.23
C LYS A 303 7.68 -23.20 -12.33
N ARG A 304 8.57 -22.70 -13.20
CA ARG A 304 9.95 -23.21 -13.33
C ARG A 304 10.83 -22.73 -12.18
N LEU A 305 10.61 -21.50 -11.70
CA LEU A 305 11.32 -20.91 -10.57
C LEU A 305 10.77 -21.46 -9.23
N PHE A 306 9.46 -21.61 -9.13
CA PHE A 306 8.74 -22.06 -7.93
C PHE A 306 8.24 -23.50 -8.07
N LYS A 307 9.15 -24.44 -8.43
CA LYS A 307 8.85 -25.89 -8.47
C LYS A 307 8.56 -26.44 -7.08
N ASN A 308 9.28 -25.95 -6.08
CA ASN A 308 9.07 -26.23 -4.66
C ASN A 308 8.66 -24.93 -3.95
N THR A 309 7.56 -24.95 -3.27
CA THR A 309 7.02 -23.84 -2.46
C THR A 309 6.91 -24.21 -0.97
N ASP A 310 7.28 -25.43 -0.56
CA ASP A 310 7.15 -25.94 0.80
C ASP A 310 7.99 -25.14 1.82
N TYR A 311 9.02 -24.45 1.36
CA TYR A 311 9.84 -23.58 2.18
C TYR A 311 9.17 -22.22 2.49
N ILE A 312 8.16 -21.83 1.71
CA ILE A 312 7.44 -20.57 1.88
C ILE A 312 6.37 -20.76 2.96
N LYS A 313 6.71 -20.41 4.20
CA LYS A 313 5.84 -20.63 5.35
C LYS A 313 5.66 -19.31 6.10
N PRO A 314 4.42 -18.82 6.22
CA PRO A 314 4.13 -17.72 7.11
C PRO A 314 4.45 -18.10 8.56
N GLY A 315 4.83 -17.10 9.36
CA GLY A 315 5.16 -17.35 10.76
C GLY A 315 5.48 -16.10 11.54
N LYS A 316 5.57 -16.25 12.86
CA LYS A 316 5.98 -15.23 13.83
C LYS A 316 7.47 -15.32 14.08
N SER A 317 8.13 -14.17 14.22
CA SER A 317 9.56 -14.08 14.51
C SER A 317 9.85 -13.28 15.77
N ALA A 318 10.75 -13.78 16.60
CA ALA A 318 11.45 -12.94 17.55
C ALA A 318 12.55 -12.16 16.82
N TRP A 319 12.88 -10.97 17.32
CA TRP A 319 13.81 -10.06 16.68
C TRP A 319 14.82 -9.51 17.69
N SER A 320 16.09 -9.89 17.55
CA SER A 320 17.12 -9.57 18.53
C SER A 320 17.54 -8.09 18.52
N TRP A 321 17.42 -7.41 17.38
CA TRP A 321 17.81 -6.01 17.22
C TRP A 321 17.16 -5.04 18.21
N ILE A 322 15.85 -5.16 18.39
CA ILE A 322 15.08 -4.24 19.22
C ILE A 322 15.28 -4.51 20.72
N SER A 323 15.75 -5.69 21.06
CA SER A 323 16.03 -6.15 22.43
C SER A 323 17.45 -5.87 22.86
N ARG A 324 18.14 -4.94 22.21
CA ARG A 324 19.57 -4.67 22.41
C ARG A 324 19.90 -4.41 23.87
N ASP A 325 20.84 -5.18 24.36
CA ASP A 325 21.74 -4.85 25.47
C ASP A 325 23.18 -4.99 24.98
N GLU A 326 24.15 -4.83 25.87
CA GLU A 326 25.59 -4.92 25.53
C GLU A 326 25.98 -6.27 24.93
N ASN A 327 25.16 -7.31 25.10
CA ASN A 327 25.47 -8.69 24.74
C ASN A 327 24.50 -9.25 23.64
N TYR A 328 23.73 -8.42 22.97
CA TYR A 328 22.68 -8.89 22.04
C TYR A 328 23.19 -9.78 20.89
N LEU A 329 24.47 -9.68 20.53
CA LEU A 329 25.14 -10.54 19.53
C LEU A 329 25.93 -11.70 20.13
N ASP A 330 25.86 -11.93 21.43
CA ASP A 330 26.45 -13.14 22.04
C ASP A 330 25.62 -14.37 21.58
N PRO A 331 26.26 -15.42 21.02
CA PRO A 331 25.54 -16.63 20.62
C PRO A 331 24.75 -17.30 21.74
N SER A 332 25.16 -17.11 23.02
CA SER A 332 24.41 -17.62 24.17
C SER A 332 23.10 -16.85 24.39
N VAL A 333 23.08 -15.55 24.10
CA VAL A 333 21.86 -14.72 24.13
C VAL A 333 20.92 -15.14 23.00
N GLU A 334 21.43 -15.36 21.80
CA GLU A 334 20.63 -15.87 20.68
C GLU A 334 19.98 -17.22 21.01
N LYS A 335 20.67 -18.13 21.73
CA LYS A 335 20.07 -19.38 22.21
C LYS A 335 18.92 -19.15 23.22
N LYS A 336 19.04 -18.15 24.11
CA LYS A 336 17.94 -17.78 25.01
C LYS A 336 16.74 -17.21 24.25
N ILE A 337 16.99 -16.42 23.20
CA ILE A 337 15.93 -15.90 22.30
C ILE A 337 15.24 -17.06 21.59
N ILE A 338 15.98 -18.05 21.07
CA ILE A 338 15.43 -19.27 20.45
C ILE A 338 14.56 -20.05 21.44
N ASP A 339 15.03 -20.21 22.70
CA ASP A 339 14.25 -20.91 23.74
C ASP A 339 12.94 -20.19 24.07
N ALA A 340 12.99 -18.86 24.19
CA ALA A 340 11.82 -18.04 24.45
C ALA A 340 10.86 -18.04 23.24
N ALA A 341 11.36 -17.95 22.03
CA ALA A 341 10.57 -18.05 20.80
C ALA A 341 9.80 -19.39 20.73
N ALA A 342 10.47 -20.50 21.09
CA ALA A 342 9.84 -21.81 21.17
C ALA A 342 8.72 -21.86 22.21
N GLN A 343 8.91 -21.24 23.38
CA GLN A 343 7.87 -21.15 24.42
C GLN A 343 6.69 -20.26 24.01
N LEU A 344 6.93 -19.27 23.12
CA LEU A 344 5.92 -18.38 22.57
C LEU A 344 5.22 -18.95 21.32
N HIS A 345 5.55 -20.18 20.91
CA HIS A 345 5.06 -20.81 19.69
C HIS A 345 5.37 -19.95 18.44
N TYR A 346 6.54 -19.33 18.41
CA TYR A 346 7.03 -18.66 17.21
C TYR A 346 7.66 -19.68 16.27
N ASP A 347 7.76 -19.29 15.00
CA ASP A 347 8.32 -20.12 13.95
C ASP A 347 9.79 -19.77 13.69
N TYR A 348 10.14 -18.50 13.96
CA TYR A 348 11.39 -17.91 13.56
C TYR A 348 12.07 -17.10 14.65
N THR A 349 13.39 -16.92 14.47
CA THR A 349 14.15 -15.82 15.06
C THR A 349 14.92 -15.12 13.95
N LEU A 350 15.05 -13.79 14.06
CA LEU A 350 15.83 -12.96 13.15
C LEU A 350 17.05 -12.42 13.87
N ILE A 351 18.23 -12.85 13.41
CA ILE A 351 19.52 -12.32 13.81
C ILE A 351 19.81 -11.10 12.94
N ASP A 352 19.85 -9.92 13.54
CA ASP A 352 19.92 -8.64 12.83
C ASP A 352 21.35 -8.12 12.67
N ASP A 353 21.53 -6.85 12.31
CA ASP A 353 22.81 -6.20 11.96
C ASP A 353 23.91 -6.46 12.99
N GLY A 354 25.14 -6.57 12.50
CA GLY A 354 26.37 -6.70 13.30
C GLY A 354 26.89 -8.14 13.45
N TRP A 355 26.09 -9.17 13.18
CA TRP A 355 26.50 -10.57 13.40
C TRP A 355 27.75 -10.99 12.58
N GLU A 356 27.90 -10.47 11.36
CA GLU A 356 29.05 -10.80 10.51
C GLU A 356 30.38 -10.23 11.04
N GLN A 357 30.31 -9.09 11.72
CA GLN A 357 31.45 -8.40 12.31
C GLN A 357 31.77 -8.94 13.71
N ALA A 358 30.74 -9.23 14.51
CA ALA A 358 30.90 -9.71 15.87
C ALA A 358 31.45 -11.12 15.95
N TRP A 359 31.13 -11.99 14.99
CA TRP A 359 31.49 -13.41 15.03
C TRP A 359 32.68 -13.72 14.14
N VAL A 360 33.85 -13.87 14.70
CA VAL A 360 35.10 -14.23 13.96
C VAL A 360 34.90 -15.49 13.10
N LYS A 361 34.19 -16.50 13.65
CA LYS A 361 33.86 -17.75 12.97
C LYS A 361 32.36 -17.79 12.63
N LYS A 362 31.84 -16.74 11.98
CA LYS A 362 30.43 -16.51 11.77
C LYS A 362 29.65 -17.70 11.20
N TRP A 363 30.23 -18.46 10.26
CA TRP A 363 29.56 -19.61 9.65
C TRP A 363 29.47 -20.81 10.58
N GLU A 364 30.45 -21.02 11.46
CA GLU A 364 30.43 -22.05 12.50
C GLU A 364 29.38 -21.71 13.55
N VAL A 365 29.34 -20.44 14.01
CA VAL A 365 28.35 -19.94 14.95
C VAL A 365 26.93 -20.07 14.39
N LEU A 366 26.70 -19.63 13.15
CA LEU A 366 25.37 -19.79 12.50
C LEU A 366 24.97 -21.26 12.41
N LYS A 367 25.91 -22.16 12.04
CA LYS A 367 25.64 -23.61 11.96
C LYS A 367 25.22 -24.18 13.32
N ASP A 368 25.87 -23.75 14.39
CA ASP A 368 25.53 -24.15 15.76
C ASP A 368 24.14 -23.63 16.15
N LEU A 369 23.85 -22.34 15.91
CA LEU A 369 22.55 -21.74 16.20
C LEU A 369 21.41 -22.38 15.37
N VAL A 370 21.61 -22.65 14.09
CA VAL A 370 20.64 -23.37 13.25
C VAL A 370 20.40 -24.79 13.78
N THR A 371 21.46 -25.48 14.19
CA THR A 371 21.34 -26.82 14.78
C THR A 371 20.57 -26.78 16.10
N TYR A 372 20.82 -25.77 16.91
CA TYR A 372 20.10 -25.54 18.17
C TYR A 372 18.62 -25.21 17.90
N GLY A 373 18.35 -24.28 17.00
CA GLY A 373 16.99 -23.89 16.61
C GLY A 373 16.16 -25.05 16.09
N LYS A 374 16.75 -25.93 15.26
CA LYS A 374 16.08 -27.15 14.75
C LYS A 374 15.61 -28.08 15.86
N LYS A 375 16.39 -28.24 16.95
CA LYS A 375 15.99 -29.02 18.12
C LYS A 375 14.78 -28.43 18.85
N LYS A 376 14.61 -27.10 18.75
CA LYS A 376 13.50 -26.34 19.35
C LYS A 376 12.35 -26.08 18.37
N LYS A 377 12.45 -26.55 17.12
CA LYS A 377 11.50 -26.31 16.02
C LYS A 377 11.44 -24.82 15.59
N ILE A 378 12.51 -24.08 15.81
CA ILE A 378 12.68 -22.67 15.39
C ILE A 378 13.62 -22.62 14.21
N GLN A 379 13.22 -21.89 13.15
CA GLN A 379 14.07 -21.60 12.00
C GLN A 379 14.66 -20.20 12.11
N LEU A 380 15.84 -19.99 11.55
CA LEU A 380 16.58 -18.74 11.68
C LEU A 380 16.54 -17.93 10.38
N TRP A 381 16.44 -16.63 10.55
CA TRP A 381 16.65 -15.62 9.53
C TRP A 381 17.89 -14.80 9.90
N VAL A 382 18.54 -14.20 8.90
CA VAL A 382 19.67 -13.29 9.08
C VAL A 382 19.45 -11.98 8.34
N TRP A 383 20.04 -10.91 8.82
CA TRP A 383 20.03 -9.59 8.21
C TRP A 383 21.27 -9.37 7.32
N LYS A 384 21.12 -8.54 6.27
CA LYS A 384 22.23 -8.08 5.43
C LYS A 384 21.92 -6.75 4.77
N ASP A 385 22.90 -5.81 4.79
CA ASP A 385 22.83 -4.57 4.02
C ASP A 385 22.92 -4.89 2.52
N SER A 386 21.97 -4.34 1.75
CA SER A 386 21.81 -4.56 0.32
C SER A 386 23.04 -4.19 -0.50
N LYS A 387 23.81 -3.18 -0.06
CA LYS A 387 25.00 -2.70 -0.80
C LYS A 387 26.05 -3.80 -1.01
N PHE A 388 26.18 -4.75 -0.07
CA PHE A 388 27.11 -5.86 -0.17
C PHE A 388 26.65 -6.98 -1.10
N LEU A 389 25.39 -6.94 -1.57
CA LEU A 389 24.79 -7.98 -2.41
C LEU A 389 24.53 -7.50 -3.85
N ARG A 390 25.07 -6.33 -4.23
CA ARG A 390 24.94 -5.79 -5.58
C ARG A 390 25.70 -6.62 -6.61
N ASP A 391 26.90 -7.11 -6.26
CA ASP A 391 27.62 -8.07 -7.08
C ASP A 391 26.90 -9.42 -7.10
N SER A 392 26.60 -9.91 -8.29
CA SER A 392 25.80 -11.14 -8.46
C SER A 392 26.56 -12.41 -8.06
N VAL A 393 27.87 -12.45 -8.26
CA VAL A 393 28.70 -13.61 -7.93
C VAL A 393 28.78 -13.77 -6.42
N TYR A 394 29.11 -12.68 -5.72
CA TYR A 394 29.13 -12.67 -4.25
C TYR A 394 27.75 -12.99 -3.67
N ARG A 395 26.69 -12.34 -4.19
CA ARG A 395 25.31 -12.59 -3.76
C ARG A 395 24.92 -14.06 -3.87
N ASP A 396 25.16 -14.68 -5.02
CA ASP A 396 24.76 -16.06 -5.26
C ASP A 396 25.56 -17.03 -4.37
N ALA A 397 26.85 -16.78 -4.12
CA ALA A 397 27.67 -17.56 -3.19
C ALA A 397 27.21 -17.37 -1.72
N PHE A 398 26.82 -16.16 -1.33
CA PHE A 398 26.30 -15.86 0.01
C PHE A 398 24.97 -16.59 0.24
N LEU A 399 24.01 -16.46 -0.68
CA LEU A 399 22.73 -17.16 -0.60
C LEU A 399 22.90 -18.69 -0.61
N ASP A 400 23.82 -19.21 -1.38
CA ASP A 400 24.15 -20.64 -1.37
C ASP A 400 24.66 -21.11 -0.01
N THR A 401 25.49 -20.33 0.62
CA THR A 401 26.00 -20.61 1.97
C THR A 401 24.87 -20.62 3.01
N LEU A 402 23.98 -19.61 2.98
CA LEU A 402 22.83 -19.55 3.88
C LEU A 402 21.91 -20.78 3.70
N SER A 403 21.61 -21.12 2.46
CA SER A 403 20.77 -22.29 2.14
C SER A 403 21.40 -23.60 2.64
N ARG A 404 22.70 -23.83 2.41
CA ARG A 404 23.43 -25.01 2.90
C ARG A 404 23.45 -25.09 4.42
N LEU A 405 23.51 -23.97 5.12
CA LEU A 405 23.44 -23.92 6.58
C LEU A 405 22.03 -24.20 7.11
N GLY A 406 21.01 -24.05 6.27
CA GLY A 406 19.60 -24.26 6.63
C GLY A 406 18.94 -23.02 7.23
N ILE A 407 19.41 -21.83 6.87
CA ILE A 407 18.74 -20.55 7.11
C ILE A 407 17.42 -20.52 6.29
N ALA A 408 16.34 -20.04 6.89
CA ALA A 408 15.01 -20.02 6.28
C ALA A 408 14.78 -18.79 5.39
N GLY A 409 15.38 -17.67 5.74
CA GLY A 409 15.18 -16.42 5.01
C GLY A 409 16.19 -15.35 5.35
N ILE A 410 16.06 -14.23 4.67
CA ILE A 410 16.98 -13.11 4.82
C ILE A 410 16.20 -11.78 4.81
N LYS A 411 16.53 -10.90 5.78
CA LYS A 411 16.14 -9.50 5.80
C LYS A 411 17.22 -8.71 5.05
N ILE A 412 16.83 -8.04 3.97
CA ILE A 412 17.69 -7.17 3.17
C ILE A 412 17.30 -5.73 3.42
N ASP A 413 18.27 -4.93 3.81
CA ASP A 413 18.03 -3.57 4.27
C ASP A 413 18.74 -2.50 3.43
N PHE A 414 18.32 -1.25 3.61
CA PHE A 414 18.91 -0.06 3.00
C PHE A 414 18.88 -0.06 1.47
N MET A 415 17.70 -0.36 0.88
CA MET A 415 17.47 -0.10 -0.54
C MET A 415 17.60 1.39 -0.81
N ASN A 416 16.93 2.22 0.01
CA ASN A 416 17.04 3.68 0.07
C ASN A 416 16.71 4.41 -1.24
N SER A 417 16.07 3.73 -2.19
CA SER A 417 15.69 4.27 -3.48
C SER A 417 14.67 3.36 -4.16
N GLU A 418 13.89 3.90 -5.06
CA GLU A 418 13.05 3.17 -6.02
C GLU A 418 13.45 3.47 -7.47
N ALA A 419 14.70 3.94 -7.67
CA ALA A 419 15.29 4.05 -8.99
C ALA A 419 15.40 2.68 -9.67
N LYS A 420 15.39 2.67 -10.98
CA LYS A 420 15.32 1.44 -11.79
C LYS A 420 16.38 0.39 -11.43
N ASP A 421 17.61 0.79 -11.17
CA ASP A 421 18.71 -0.12 -10.82
C ASP A 421 18.45 -0.86 -9.50
N LEU A 422 17.80 -0.18 -8.53
CA LEU A 422 17.40 -0.75 -7.24
C LEU A 422 16.22 -1.69 -7.40
N ILE A 423 15.22 -1.30 -8.20
CA ILE A 423 14.09 -2.18 -8.54
C ILE A 423 14.60 -3.45 -9.24
N ASP A 424 15.47 -3.31 -10.23
CA ASP A 424 16.08 -4.46 -10.91
C ASP A 424 16.88 -5.36 -9.95
N PHE A 425 17.57 -4.75 -8.98
CA PHE A 425 18.26 -5.50 -7.92
C PHE A 425 17.28 -6.29 -7.07
N GLU A 426 16.20 -5.66 -6.56
CA GLU A 426 15.18 -6.35 -5.73
C GLU A 426 14.59 -7.57 -6.48
N ILE A 427 14.20 -7.40 -7.74
CA ILE A 427 13.62 -8.47 -8.56
C ILE A 427 14.64 -9.58 -8.83
N ASN A 428 15.89 -9.24 -9.13
CA ASN A 428 16.95 -10.22 -9.35
C ASN A 428 17.33 -10.95 -8.05
N PHE A 429 17.25 -10.24 -6.91
CA PHE A 429 17.45 -10.83 -5.59
C PHE A 429 16.37 -11.85 -5.25
N LEU A 430 15.08 -11.52 -5.46
CA LEU A 430 13.96 -12.45 -5.25
C LEU A 430 14.13 -13.74 -6.07
N LYS A 431 14.54 -13.60 -7.34
CA LYS A 431 14.83 -14.76 -8.21
C LYS A 431 16.00 -15.60 -7.71
N ALA A 432 17.08 -14.95 -7.23
CA ALA A 432 18.26 -15.63 -6.71
C ALA A 432 17.92 -16.39 -5.40
N ALA A 433 17.21 -15.72 -4.47
CA ALA A 433 16.75 -16.32 -3.23
C ALA A 433 15.78 -17.50 -3.46
N ALA A 434 14.84 -17.38 -4.42
CA ALA A 434 13.92 -18.46 -4.78
C ALA A 434 14.66 -19.70 -5.27
N ARG A 435 15.71 -19.55 -6.10
CA ARG A 435 16.55 -20.69 -6.54
C ARG A 435 17.26 -21.42 -5.40
N LYS A 436 17.38 -20.76 -4.24
CA LYS A 436 18.02 -21.33 -3.03
C LYS A 436 17.02 -21.69 -1.94
N ASN A 437 15.71 -21.62 -2.22
CA ASN A 437 14.62 -21.85 -1.27
C ASN A 437 14.71 -20.92 -0.04
N LEU A 438 15.02 -19.64 -0.26
CA LEU A 438 15.10 -18.64 0.79
C LEU A 438 13.94 -17.65 0.68
N MET A 439 13.32 -17.36 1.82
CA MET A 439 12.33 -16.30 1.98
C MET A 439 13.03 -14.94 2.14
N VAL A 440 12.32 -13.86 1.82
CA VAL A 440 12.88 -12.49 1.81
C VAL A 440 11.96 -11.52 2.53
N ASN A 441 12.58 -10.63 3.31
CA ASN A 441 11.97 -9.44 3.90
C ASN A 441 12.82 -8.22 3.50
N PHE A 442 12.23 -7.23 2.83
CA PHE A 442 12.90 -5.99 2.45
C PHE A 442 12.69 -4.89 3.48
N HIS A 443 13.76 -4.18 3.84
CA HIS A 443 13.75 -3.00 4.70
C HIS A 443 14.41 -1.79 4.04
N GLY A 444 14.14 -0.58 4.57
CA GLY A 444 14.62 0.65 3.95
C GLY A 444 14.19 0.77 2.48
N CYS A 445 12.97 0.41 2.15
CA CYS A 445 12.48 0.21 0.79
C CYS A 445 11.17 0.96 0.51
N HIS A 446 10.74 0.97 -0.76
CA HIS A 446 9.43 1.47 -1.17
C HIS A 446 8.29 0.53 -0.76
N THR A 447 7.03 1.00 -0.86
CA THR A 447 5.84 0.19 -0.63
C THR A 447 5.65 -0.86 -1.74
N SER A 448 4.89 -1.93 -1.44
CA SER A 448 4.63 -2.97 -2.43
C SER A 448 3.85 -2.45 -3.64
N THR A 449 4.21 -2.97 -4.83
CA THR A 449 3.45 -2.85 -6.08
C THR A 449 2.86 -4.20 -6.52
N GLY A 450 2.75 -5.16 -5.57
CA GLY A 450 2.15 -6.48 -5.75
C GLY A 450 3.14 -7.59 -6.13
N GLU A 451 4.44 -7.34 -6.02
CA GLU A 451 5.53 -8.29 -6.33
C GLU A 451 5.37 -9.62 -5.60
N PHE A 452 4.85 -9.57 -4.38
CA PHE A 452 4.59 -10.74 -3.54
C PHE A 452 3.69 -11.80 -4.18
N ARG A 453 2.90 -11.44 -5.19
CA ARG A 453 2.12 -12.39 -5.98
C ARG A 453 3.02 -13.16 -6.95
N THR A 454 3.88 -12.45 -7.66
CA THR A 454 4.80 -13.03 -8.66
C THR A 454 5.97 -13.77 -8.01
N PHE A 455 6.41 -13.26 -6.86
CA PHE A 455 7.51 -13.79 -6.06
C PHE A 455 7.01 -14.14 -4.65
N PRO A 456 6.34 -15.29 -4.48
CA PRO A 456 5.75 -15.65 -3.18
C PRO A 456 6.79 -15.84 -2.07
N ASN A 457 8.08 -15.92 -2.38
CA ASN A 457 9.17 -15.92 -1.41
C ASN A 457 9.47 -14.52 -0.83
N GLU A 458 8.93 -13.43 -1.38
CA GLU A 458 8.85 -12.16 -0.68
C GLU A 458 7.77 -12.25 0.38
N MET A 459 8.16 -12.45 1.63
CA MET A 459 7.20 -12.62 2.73
C MET A 459 6.58 -11.29 3.13
N THR A 460 7.38 -10.26 3.23
CA THR A 460 6.96 -8.92 3.62
C THR A 460 8.00 -7.89 3.18
N ARG A 461 7.65 -6.61 3.28
CA ARG A 461 8.58 -5.47 3.14
C ARG A 461 8.16 -4.35 4.08
N GLU A 462 9.11 -3.56 4.54
CA GLU A 462 8.85 -2.43 5.40
C GLU A 462 8.03 -1.36 4.66
N GLY A 463 8.66 -0.43 4.00
CA GLY A 463 8.00 0.68 3.29
C GLY A 463 6.98 1.40 4.17
N VAL A 464 7.24 1.53 5.46
CA VAL A 464 6.37 2.10 6.49
C VAL A 464 7.20 2.69 7.63
N ARG A 465 6.63 3.66 8.34
CA ARG A 465 7.17 4.08 9.63
C ARG A 465 6.70 3.10 10.70
N GLY A 466 7.59 2.21 11.16
CA GLY A 466 7.32 1.13 12.11
C GLY A 466 7.82 1.42 13.53
N MET A 467 7.56 0.48 14.46
CA MET A 467 7.89 0.62 15.88
C MET A 467 9.39 0.68 16.16
N GLU A 468 10.25 0.28 15.23
CA GLU A 468 11.69 0.47 15.34
C GLU A 468 12.08 1.93 15.62
N LEU A 469 11.35 2.90 15.06
CA LEU A 469 11.67 4.31 15.25
C LEU A 469 11.51 4.79 16.71
N ASN A 470 10.80 4.03 17.54
CA ASN A 470 10.70 4.35 18.96
C ASN A 470 12.05 4.26 19.68
N ILE A 471 12.97 3.36 19.25
CA ILE A 471 14.34 3.33 19.81
C ILE A 471 15.24 4.44 19.28
N MET A 472 14.82 5.11 18.22
CA MET A 472 15.53 6.24 17.60
C MET A 472 15.04 7.60 18.09
N ASN A 473 14.30 7.63 19.21
CA ASN A 473 13.65 8.84 19.75
C ASN A 473 12.68 9.53 18.77
N GLU A 474 12.08 8.76 17.87
CA GLU A 474 11.03 9.21 16.97
C GLU A 474 9.72 8.42 17.24
N PRO A 475 9.07 8.60 18.41
CA PRO A 475 7.97 7.74 18.85
C PRO A 475 6.79 7.78 17.88
N ILE A 476 6.16 6.63 17.70
CA ILE A 476 5.01 6.47 16.82
C ILE A 476 3.74 6.92 17.57
N PRO A 477 3.00 7.91 17.08
CA PRO A 477 1.75 8.34 17.70
C PRO A 477 0.60 7.39 17.37
N ALA A 478 -0.37 7.29 18.28
CA ALA A 478 -1.52 6.37 18.15
C ALA A 478 -2.36 6.63 16.90
N TRP A 479 -2.53 7.90 16.49
CA TRP A 479 -3.28 8.25 15.27
C TRP A 479 -2.62 7.72 13.99
N HIS A 480 -1.29 7.62 13.95
CA HIS A 480 -0.58 6.99 12.84
C HIS A 480 -0.95 5.50 12.74
N ASN A 481 -0.97 4.79 13.87
CA ASN A 481 -1.32 3.37 13.91
C ASN A 481 -2.74 3.12 13.37
N THR A 482 -3.69 3.99 13.74
CA THR A 482 -5.08 3.87 13.26
C THR A 482 -5.26 4.25 11.79
N ALA A 483 -4.30 4.96 11.20
CA ALA A 483 -4.31 5.26 9.77
C ALA A 483 -3.75 4.11 8.91
N LEU A 484 -2.82 3.31 9.43
CA LEU A 484 -2.08 2.32 8.65
C LEU A 484 -2.93 1.28 7.93
N PRO A 485 -3.99 0.66 8.52
CA PRO A 485 -4.83 -0.32 7.83
C PRO A 485 -5.48 0.23 6.55
N PHE A 486 -5.70 1.55 6.48
CA PHE A 486 -6.41 2.25 5.43
C PHE A 486 -5.50 3.08 4.51
N THR A 487 -4.21 3.01 4.74
CA THR A 487 -3.20 3.76 3.98
C THR A 487 -2.11 2.82 3.48
N ARG A 488 -1.04 2.60 4.25
CA ARG A 488 0.09 1.75 3.83
C ARG A 488 -0.33 0.32 3.50
N PHE A 489 -1.23 -0.27 4.28
CA PHE A 489 -1.64 -1.68 4.10
C PHE A 489 -2.60 -1.90 2.94
N VAL A 490 -3.13 -0.86 2.32
CA VAL A 490 -3.97 -0.94 1.10
C VAL A 490 -3.24 -1.63 -0.06
N VAL A 491 -1.92 -1.50 -0.16
CA VAL A 491 -1.12 -2.09 -1.25
C VAL A 491 -0.44 -3.42 -0.89
N GLY A 492 -0.70 -3.95 0.30
CA GLY A 492 -0.19 -5.24 0.73
C GLY A 492 0.44 -5.22 2.13
N PRO A 493 0.87 -6.39 2.63
CA PRO A 493 1.42 -6.54 3.97
C PRO A 493 2.69 -5.69 4.18
N ALA A 494 2.99 -5.41 5.46
CA ALA A 494 4.19 -4.67 5.82
C ALA A 494 4.86 -5.21 7.09
N ASP A 495 6.18 -5.09 7.17
CA ASP A 495 6.94 -5.35 8.40
C ASP A 495 6.97 -4.08 9.27
N TYR A 496 5.88 -3.88 10.01
CA TYR A 496 5.70 -2.76 10.94
C TYR A 496 6.39 -3.00 12.28
N THR A 497 6.73 -4.24 12.60
CA THR A 497 7.30 -4.69 13.89
C THR A 497 6.44 -4.32 15.10
N PRO A 498 5.17 -4.78 15.18
CA PRO A 498 4.25 -4.46 16.27
C PRO A 498 4.61 -5.16 17.59
N GLY A 499 3.94 -4.75 18.67
CA GLY A 499 4.06 -5.41 19.96
C GLY A 499 5.28 -4.96 20.77
N PHE A 500 5.66 -3.70 20.68
CA PHE A 500 6.75 -3.11 21.46
C PHE A 500 6.24 -2.58 22.82
N PHE A 501 5.91 -3.48 23.73
CA PHE A 501 5.29 -3.14 25.00
C PHE A 501 6.19 -2.31 25.92
N SER A 502 7.51 -2.54 25.94
CA SER A 502 8.44 -1.80 26.78
C SER A 502 8.81 -0.41 26.26
N ASN A 503 8.60 -0.15 24.96
CA ASN A 503 8.82 1.18 24.36
C ASN A 503 7.67 1.54 23.43
N ARG A 504 6.47 1.58 23.98
CA ARG A 504 5.20 1.75 23.26
C ARG A 504 4.85 3.22 22.92
N GLY A 505 5.71 4.17 23.31
CA GLY A 505 5.39 5.59 23.24
C GLY A 505 4.18 5.94 24.14
N ALA A 506 3.27 6.75 23.62
CA ALA A 506 2.07 7.16 24.33
C ALA A 506 0.93 6.12 24.28
N THR A 507 1.07 5.04 23.50
CA THR A 507 0.03 4.01 23.40
C THR A 507 -0.02 3.11 24.63
N THR A 508 -1.17 2.45 24.86
CA THR A 508 -1.30 1.49 25.97
C THR A 508 -0.72 0.13 25.61
N LEU A 509 -0.60 -0.75 26.62
CA LEU A 509 -0.18 -2.14 26.41
C LEU A 509 -1.15 -2.89 25.49
N THR A 510 -2.46 -2.66 25.66
CA THR A 510 -3.46 -3.36 24.85
C THR A 510 -3.55 -2.80 23.44
N HIS A 511 -3.20 -1.52 23.22
CA HIS A 511 -3.00 -0.97 21.87
C HIS A 511 -1.92 -1.78 21.13
N GLN A 512 -0.75 -2.01 21.77
CA GLN A 512 0.34 -2.78 21.18
C GLN A 512 -0.06 -4.24 20.92
N LEU A 513 -0.84 -4.85 21.81
CA LEU A 513 -1.39 -6.19 21.58
C LEU A 513 -2.35 -6.21 20.39
N ALA A 514 -3.22 -5.21 20.28
CA ALA A 514 -4.19 -5.11 19.18
C ALA A 514 -3.51 -4.92 17.81
N LEU A 515 -2.38 -4.21 17.74
CA LEU A 515 -1.60 -4.05 16.51
C LEU A 515 -1.14 -5.38 15.90
N LEU A 516 -0.84 -6.40 16.74
CA LEU A 516 -0.48 -7.75 16.27
C LEU A 516 -1.60 -8.41 15.45
N TYR A 517 -2.85 -8.06 15.73
CA TYR A 517 -4.03 -8.58 15.02
C TYR A 517 -4.48 -7.69 13.87
N LEU A 518 -4.27 -6.37 13.97
CA LEU A 518 -4.71 -5.40 12.97
C LEU A 518 -3.80 -5.40 11.74
N LEU A 519 -2.47 -5.38 11.96
CA LEU A 519 -1.49 -5.21 10.89
C LEU A 519 -1.04 -6.58 10.36
N GLU A 520 -1.10 -6.75 9.05
CA GLU A 520 -0.84 -8.04 8.42
C GLU A 520 0.61 -8.14 7.93
N SER A 521 1.28 -9.20 8.36
CA SER A 521 2.59 -9.58 7.83
C SER A 521 2.74 -11.11 7.85
N PRO A 522 2.92 -11.77 6.70
CA PRO A 522 3.20 -13.22 6.67
C PRO A 522 4.52 -13.62 7.35
N PHE A 523 5.45 -12.68 7.51
CA PHE A 523 6.59 -12.81 8.40
C PHE A 523 6.48 -11.70 9.46
N GLN A 524 5.80 -12.01 10.56
CA GLN A 524 5.48 -11.04 11.59
C GLN A 524 6.58 -10.95 12.63
N CYS A 525 7.47 -9.97 12.49
CA CYS A 525 8.45 -9.61 13.50
C CYS A 525 7.75 -8.94 14.70
N ILE A 526 7.89 -9.53 15.89
CA ILE A 526 7.35 -8.99 17.14
C ILE A 526 8.48 -8.27 17.86
N ALA A 527 8.25 -6.99 18.19
CA ALA A 527 9.30 -6.11 18.66
C ALA A 527 9.73 -6.34 20.13
N GLU A 528 8.85 -6.83 20.99
CA GLU A 528 9.21 -7.06 22.39
C GLU A 528 10.23 -8.18 22.56
N ASN A 529 11.12 -8.03 23.51
CA ASN A 529 12.06 -9.07 23.92
C ASN A 529 11.31 -10.36 24.28
N PRO A 530 11.51 -11.48 23.56
CA PRO A 530 10.76 -12.71 23.80
C PRO A 530 11.05 -13.33 25.16
N VAL A 531 12.26 -13.13 25.71
CA VAL A 531 12.62 -13.61 27.08
C VAL A 531 11.81 -12.85 28.12
N LYS A 532 11.60 -11.54 27.93
CA LYS A 532 10.74 -10.73 28.79
C LYS A 532 9.30 -11.15 28.69
N LEU A 533 8.76 -11.37 27.48
CA LEU A 533 7.38 -11.85 27.28
C LEU A 533 7.09 -13.15 28.04
N VAL A 534 8.05 -14.06 28.11
CA VAL A 534 7.91 -15.35 28.81
C VAL A 534 7.97 -15.20 30.33
N ASN A 535 8.89 -14.35 30.82
CA ASN A 535 9.27 -14.35 32.25
C ASN A 535 8.59 -13.26 33.07
N ASP A 536 8.17 -12.14 32.48
CA ASP A 536 7.53 -11.04 33.19
C ASP A 536 6.07 -11.39 33.52
N PRO A 537 5.68 -11.38 34.83
CA PRO A 537 4.32 -11.65 35.26
C PRO A 537 3.24 -10.77 34.59
N LEU A 538 3.61 -9.58 34.09
CA LEU A 538 2.72 -8.67 33.37
C LEU A 538 2.04 -9.36 32.17
N PHE A 539 2.77 -10.21 31.45
CA PHE A 539 2.28 -10.86 30.23
C PHE A 539 1.54 -12.18 30.48
N LYS A 540 1.63 -12.74 31.68
CA LYS A 540 1.09 -14.09 31.97
C LYS A 540 -0.35 -14.29 31.49
N ALA A 541 -1.22 -13.29 31.72
CA ALA A 541 -2.62 -13.37 31.36
C ALA A 541 -2.87 -13.30 29.83
N VAL A 542 -1.96 -12.66 29.06
CA VAL A 542 -2.09 -12.45 27.62
C VAL A 542 -1.18 -13.36 26.78
N LEU A 543 -0.34 -14.18 27.42
CA LEU A 543 0.48 -15.17 26.71
C LEU A 543 -0.32 -16.05 25.73
N PRO A 544 -1.55 -16.54 26.05
CA PRO A 544 -2.34 -17.29 25.07
C PRO A 544 -2.67 -16.49 23.82
N PHE A 545 -2.89 -15.18 23.93
CA PHE A 545 -3.15 -14.30 22.79
C PHE A 545 -1.90 -14.12 21.90
N ILE A 546 -0.71 -14.09 22.50
CA ILE A 546 0.56 -13.98 21.75
C ILE A 546 0.94 -15.32 21.12
N ARG A 547 0.81 -16.43 21.85
CA ARG A 547 1.14 -17.78 21.39
C ARG A 547 0.24 -18.25 20.25
N ASP A 548 -1.07 -18.06 20.39
CA ASP A 548 -2.09 -18.54 19.47
C ASP A 548 -2.40 -17.51 18.36
N LEU A 549 -1.65 -16.39 18.28
CA LEU A 549 -1.79 -15.41 17.22
C LEU A 549 -1.54 -16.06 15.86
N PRO A 550 -2.52 -16.04 14.93
CA PRO A 550 -2.33 -16.56 13.59
C PRO A 550 -1.35 -15.71 12.79
N ALA A 551 -0.47 -16.35 12.00
CA ALA A 551 0.41 -15.66 11.05
C ALA A 551 -0.31 -15.32 9.73
N THR A 552 -1.48 -15.93 9.48
CA THR A 552 -2.30 -15.72 8.27
C THR A 552 -3.78 -15.74 8.62
N TRP A 553 -4.59 -15.16 7.76
CA TRP A 553 -6.02 -14.96 7.96
C TRP A 553 -6.83 -15.50 6.78
N ASP A 554 -8.00 -16.08 7.06
CA ASP A 554 -8.94 -16.56 6.03
C ASP A 554 -9.82 -15.42 5.49
N SER A 555 -10.09 -14.41 6.31
CA SER A 555 -10.81 -13.20 5.92
C SER A 555 -10.56 -12.06 6.89
N SER A 556 -10.78 -10.84 6.41
CA SER A 556 -10.69 -9.59 7.18
C SER A 556 -11.89 -8.72 6.86
N ILE A 557 -12.51 -8.12 7.87
CA ILE A 557 -13.66 -7.22 7.74
C ILE A 557 -13.38 -5.99 8.58
N VAL A 558 -13.40 -4.82 7.95
CA VAL A 558 -13.32 -3.53 8.65
C VAL A 558 -14.70 -3.13 9.11
N LEU A 559 -14.86 -2.85 10.41
CA LEU A 559 -16.17 -2.54 10.98
C LEU A 559 -16.53 -1.05 10.78
N PRO A 560 -17.83 -0.72 10.66
CA PRO A 560 -18.32 0.60 10.20
C PRO A 560 -17.88 1.80 11.05
N GLN A 561 -17.56 1.63 12.32
CA GLN A 561 -17.11 2.72 13.21
C GLN A 561 -15.62 3.05 13.06
N SER A 562 -14.94 2.43 12.12
CA SER A 562 -13.54 2.78 11.79
C SER A 562 -13.46 4.13 11.07
N HIS A 563 -12.43 4.92 11.43
CA HIS A 563 -12.11 6.21 10.81
C HIS A 563 -10.59 6.38 10.74
N ILE A 564 -10.08 6.72 9.58
CA ILE A 564 -8.64 6.90 9.37
C ILE A 564 -8.06 7.90 10.37
N GLY A 565 -6.99 7.53 11.06
CA GLY A 565 -6.32 8.40 12.05
C GLY A 565 -7.03 8.53 13.39
N SER A 566 -8.24 8.01 13.55
CA SER A 566 -9.04 8.15 14.77
C SER A 566 -9.32 6.81 15.47
N CYS A 567 -9.83 5.84 14.73
CA CYS A 567 -10.17 4.53 15.27
C CYS A 567 -10.08 3.46 14.18
N ALA A 568 -9.48 2.32 14.49
CA ALA A 568 -9.49 1.16 13.60
C ALA A 568 -10.07 -0.05 14.32
N ILE A 569 -11.11 -0.66 13.74
CA ILE A 569 -11.77 -1.86 14.26
C ILE A 569 -11.84 -2.88 13.15
N VAL A 570 -11.15 -4.01 13.30
CA VAL A 570 -11.08 -5.05 12.28
C VAL A 570 -11.39 -6.41 12.91
N ALA A 571 -12.27 -7.15 12.27
CA ALA A 571 -12.54 -8.55 12.57
C ALA A 571 -11.81 -9.45 11.57
N LYS A 572 -11.02 -10.39 12.06
CA LYS A 572 -10.28 -11.35 11.24
C LYS A 572 -10.64 -12.79 11.60
N LYS A 573 -10.67 -13.67 10.61
CA LYS A 573 -10.96 -15.08 10.80
C LYS A 573 -9.73 -15.93 10.53
N SER A 574 -9.49 -16.93 11.37
CA SER A 574 -8.50 -17.98 11.13
C SER A 574 -9.06 -19.32 11.58
N GLY A 575 -9.23 -20.27 10.66
CA GLY A 575 -9.96 -21.50 10.90
C GLY A 575 -11.39 -21.25 11.33
N ASP A 576 -11.77 -21.76 12.49
CA ASP A 576 -13.11 -21.56 13.06
C ASP A 576 -13.18 -20.40 14.06
N ASP A 577 -12.06 -19.76 14.39
CA ASP A 577 -11.97 -18.68 15.37
C ASP A 577 -12.08 -17.31 14.72
N TRP A 578 -12.66 -16.34 15.47
CA TRP A 578 -12.67 -14.93 15.12
C TRP A 578 -11.85 -14.12 16.12
N TYR A 579 -11.19 -13.10 15.61
CA TYR A 579 -10.38 -12.14 16.35
C TYR A 579 -10.81 -10.74 15.95
N ILE A 580 -11.39 -9.99 16.88
CA ILE A 580 -11.76 -8.61 16.66
C ILE A 580 -10.79 -7.75 17.46
N ALA A 581 -10.09 -6.84 16.78
CA ALA A 581 -9.16 -5.93 17.41
C ALA A 581 -9.55 -4.49 17.12
N ALA A 582 -9.39 -3.63 18.12
CA ALA A 582 -9.66 -2.20 17.98
C ALA A 582 -8.56 -1.39 18.63
N ILE A 583 -8.23 -0.24 18.03
CA ILE A 583 -7.30 0.75 18.56
C ILE A 583 -7.89 2.15 18.44
N ASN A 584 -7.59 3.00 19.43
CA ASN A 584 -7.94 4.40 19.51
C ASN A 584 -6.72 5.26 19.17
N GLY A 585 -6.87 6.15 18.19
CA GLY A 585 -5.83 7.11 17.79
C GLY A 585 -5.88 8.44 18.55
N GLN A 586 -6.91 8.62 19.40
CA GLN A 586 -7.20 9.87 20.08
C GLN A 586 -6.73 9.84 21.56
N ASP A 587 -6.55 11.02 22.13
CA ASP A 587 -6.18 11.25 23.52
C ASP A 587 -7.37 11.28 24.50
N ARG A 588 -8.57 10.88 24.02
CA ARG A 588 -9.82 10.76 24.80
C ARG A 588 -10.40 9.35 24.68
N GLU A 589 -11.23 8.97 25.62
CA GLU A 589 -12.01 7.74 25.56
C GLU A 589 -12.94 7.71 24.34
N LEU A 590 -13.15 6.52 23.82
CA LEU A 590 -14.06 6.28 22.69
C LEU A 590 -14.91 5.04 23.00
N ALA A 591 -16.23 5.19 22.94
CA ALA A 591 -17.16 4.07 23.01
C ALA A 591 -17.42 3.52 21.61
N VAL A 592 -17.28 2.22 21.42
CA VAL A 592 -17.53 1.55 20.14
C VAL A 592 -18.54 0.41 20.32
N HIS A 593 -19.39 0.23 19.31
CA HIS A 593 -20.43 -0.79 19.24
C HIS A 593 -20.18 -1.65 18.00
N PRO A 594 -19.29 -2.66 18.07
CA PRO A 594 -18.94 -3.44 16.90
C PRO A 594 -20.14 -4.25 16.42
N ASP A 595 -20.55 -4.04 15.17
CA ASP A 595 -21.55 -4.90 14.53
C ASP A 595 -20.93 -6.27 14.22
N LEU A 596 -21.37 -7.29 14.92
CA LEU A 596 -20.91 -8.66 14.78
C LEU A 596 -21.96 -9.57 14.08
N SER A 597 -22.96 -9.00 13.43
CA SER A 597 -24.06 -9.72 12.76
C SER A 597 -23.60 -10.68 11.65
N PHE A 598 -22.40 -10.44 11.09
CA PHE A 598 -21.76 -11.32 10.11
C PHE A 598 -21.30 -12.67 10.71
N ILE A 599 -21.15 -12.77 12.04
CA ILE A 599 -20.78 -14.00 12.73
C ILE A 599 -22.04 -14.80 13.05
N LYS A 600 -22.29 -15.83 12.27
CA LYS A 600 -23.43 -16.72 12.48
C LYS A 600 -23.26 -17.52 13.76
N HIS A 601 -24.35 -17.67 14.53
CA HIS A 601 -24.39 -18.51 15.74
C HIS A 601 -23.36 -18.13 16.82
N LEU A 602 -23.32 -16.87 17.23
CA LEU A 602 -22.42 -16.36 18.29
C LEU A 602 -22.44 -17.23 19.55
N SER A 603 -23.56 -17.87 19.90
CA SER A 603 -23.69 -18.78 21.04
C SER A 603 -22.79 -20.01 21.02
N LYS A 604 -22.23 -20.37 19.84
CA LYS A 604 -21.27 -21.47 19.72
C LYS A 604 -19.84 -21.09 20.12
N TYR A 605 -19.61 -19.81 20.40
CA TYR A 605 -18.27 -19.31 20.73
C TYR A 605 -18.12 -19.03 22.22
N LYS A 606 -16.90 -19.25 22.74
CA LYS A 606 -16.42 -18.66 23.97
C LYS A 606 -15.75 -17.33 23.62
N ALA A 607 -16.21 -16.24 24.26
CA ALA A 607 -15.66 -14.92 24.06
C ALA A 607 -14.71 -14.53 25.19
N THR A 608 -13.52 -14.09 24.87
CA THR A 608 -12.52 -13.56 25.80
C THR A 608 -12.04 -12.20 25.33
N LEU A 609 -12.19 -11.18 26.17
CA LEU A 609 -11.79 -9.80 25.91
C LEU A 609 -10.49 -9.49 26.66
N VAL A 610 -9.53 -8.88 25.99
CA VAL A 610 -8.40 -8.20 26.60
C VAL A 610 -8.59 -6.70 26.40
N ALA A 611 -8.57 -5.93 27.46
CA ALA A 611 -8.75 -4.48 27.46
C ALA A 611 -7.75 -3.81 28.41
N ASP A 612 -7.65 -2.48 28.35
CA ASP A 612 -6.79 -1.70 29.23
C ASP A 612 -7.35 -1.62 30.66
N GLN A 613 -6.44 -1.70 31.64
CA GLN A 613 -6.75 -1.45 33.05
C GLN A 613 -5.52 -0.97 33.81
N ASN A 614 -5.42 0.33 34.07
CA ASN A 614 -4.37 0.91 34.93
C ASN A 614 -2.96 0.37 34.61
N GLU A 615 -2.46 0.59 33.40
CA GLU A 615 -1.16 0.13 32.92
C GLU A 615 -0.96 -1.41 32.96
N ARG A 616 -2.06 -2.16 32.91
CA ARG A 616 -2.08 -3.64 32.88
C ARG A 616 -3.10 -4.14 31.88
N PHE A 617 -3.03 -5.41 31.57
CA PHE A 617 -4.04 -6.11 30.80
C PHE A 617 -5.19 -6.58 31.71
N LYS A 618 -6.43 -6.25 31.32
CA LYS A 618 -7.65 -6.84 31.88
C LYS A 618 -8.15 -7.94 30.95
N VAL A 619 -8.11 -9.18 31.40
CA VAL A 619 -8.61 -10.33 30.62
C VAL A 619 -9.90 -10.83 31.25
N VAL A 620 -11.00 -10.80 30.50
CA VAL A 620 -12.33 -11.17 30.99
C VAL A 620 -13.08 -12.07 30.02
N ALA A 621 -13.83 -13.05 30.54
CA ALA A 621 -14.82 -13.77 29.76
C ALA A 621 -16.03 -12.87 29.51
N VAL A 622 -16.56 -12.86 28.29
CA VAL A 622 -17.71 -12.06 27.89
C VAL A 622 -18.84 -12.98 27.45
N SER A 623 -20.08 -12.66 27.87
CA SER A 623 -21.25 -13.41 27.43
C SER A 623 -21.50 -13.18 25.93
N THR A 624 -21.65 -14.25 25.16
CA THR A 624 -21.98 -14.16 23.74
C THR A 624 -23.45 -13.86 23.46
N THR A 625 -24.34 -14.01 24.45
CA THR A 625 -25.80 -13.79 24.29
C THR A 625 -26.11 -12.34 23.89
N ASN A 626 -25.40 -11.36 24.47
CA ASN A 626 -25.64 -9.94 24.23
C ASN A 626 -24.45 -9.24 23.54
N LEU A 627 -23.52 -10.02 23.03
CA LEU A 627 -22.23 -9.49 22.53
C LEU A 627 -22.42 -8.42 21.42
N GLY A 628 -23.38 -8.62 20.51
CA GLY A 628 -23.68 -7.67 19.43
C GLY A 628 -24.34 -6.36 19.89
N ALA A 629 -24.84 -6.30 21.13
CA ALA A 629 -25.45 -5.10 21.73
C ALA A 629 -24.51 -4.40 22.75
N MET A 630 -23.31 -4.96 23.00
CA MET A 630 -22.37 -4.42 23.99
C MET A 630 -21.63 -3.19 23.45
N SER A 631 -21.42 -2.23 24.35
CA SER A 631 -20.46 -1.15 24.14
C SER A 631 -19.12 -1.53 24.73
N PHE A 632 -18.05 -1.30 23.96
CA PHE A 632 -16.68 -1.50 24.41
C PHE A 632 -15.98 -0.16 24.51
N GLN A 633 -15.37 0.11 25.66
CA GLN A 633 -14.62 1.34 25.86
C GLN A 633 -13.18 1.15 25.40
N LEU A 634 -12.71 2.11 24.59
CA LEU A 634 -11.31 2.27 24.22
C LEU A 634 -10.73 3.42 25.06
N ALA A 635 -9.75 3.12 25.89
CA ALA A 635 -8.98 4.14 26.61
C ALA A 635 -8.33 5.17 25.65
N PRO A 636 -7.93 6.35 26.13
CA PRO A 636 -7.11 7.26 25.34
C PRO A 636 -5.87 6.53 24.79
N GLN A 637 -5.64 6.60 23.48
CA GLN A 637 -4.56 5.90 22.76
C GLN A 637 -4.47 4.38 23.09
N GLY A 638 -5.60 3.81 23.53
CA GLY A 638 -5.71 2.43 23.97
C GLY A 638 -6.19 1.47 22.89
N GLY A 639 -6.47 0.25 23.32
CA GLY A 639 -6.98 -0.80 22.45
C GLY A 639 -7.71 -1.90 23.20
N TRP A 640 -8.29 -2.84 22.45
CA TRP A 640 -8.77 -4.11 22.98
C TRP A 640 -8.71 -5.21 21.91
N VAL A 641 -8.66 -6.44 22.36
CA VAL A 641 -8.74 -7.64 21.51
C VAL A 641 -9.85 -8.55 22.07
N LEU A 642 -10.80 -8.90 21.22
CA LEU A 642 -11.86 -9.87 21.51
C LEU A 642 -11.59 -11.13 20.68
N ARG A 643 -11.33 -12.26 21.34
CA ARG A 643 -11.19 -13.57 20.72
C ARG A 643 -12.47 -14.38 20.91
N LEU A 644 -13.00 -14.92 19.82
CA LEU A 644 -14.13 -15.84 19.79
C LEU A 644 -13.61 -17.22 19.38
N THR A 645 -13.54 -18.15 20.32
CA THR A 645 -13.06 -19.52 20.08
C THR A 645 -14.24 -20.47 19.95
N ASN A 646 -14.29 -21.27 18.89
CA ASN A 646 -15.38 -22.21 18.66
C ASN A 646 -15.37 -23.37 19.69
N ASN A 647 -16.43 -23.52 20.46
CA ASN A 647 -16.57 -24.56 21.50
C ASN A 647 -16.69 -25.98 20.96
N GLU A 648 -17.10 -26.16 19.70
CA GLU A 648 -17.29 -27.51 19.11
C GLU A 648 -15.93 -28.15 18.78
N VAL A 649 -14.91 -27.35 18.50
CA VAL A 649 -13.54 -27.84 18.23
C VAL A 649 -12.86 -28.30 19.53
N LEU A 650 -13.16 -27.69 20.65
CA LEU A 650 -12.62 -28.09 21.96
C LEU A 650 -13.08 -29.48 22.45
N LYS A 651 -14.12 -30.05 21.82
CA LYS A 651 -14.67 -31.39 22.16
C LYS A 651 -14.08 -32.52 21.31
N SER A 652 -13.31 -32.24 20.26
CA SER A 652 -12.64 -33.28 19.45
C SER A 652 -11.20 -33.45 19.92
N PRO A 653 -10.74 -34.67 20.26
CA PRO A 653 -9.35 -34.90 20.61
C PRO A 653 -8.50 -34.73 19.34
N HIS A 654 -7.44 -33.94 19.44
CA HIS A 654 -6.32 -33.75 18.52
C HIS A 654 -6.52 -34.33 17.10
N ARG A 655 -6.93 -33.50 16.15
CA ARG A 655 -6.66 -33.79 14.74
C ARG A 655 -5.21 -33.39 14.45
N ASP A 656 -4.38 -34.39 14.26
CA ASP A 656 -3.07 -34.28 13.64
C ASP A 656 -3.20 -33.50 12.33
N SER A 657 -2.49 -32.40 12.21
CA SER A 657 -2.45 -31.57 10.98
C SER A 657 -1.57 -32.20 9.92
N SER A 658 -1.97 -33.39 9.44
CA SER A 658 -1.40 -34.04 8.26
C SER A 658 -2.48 -34.28 7.20
N THR A 659 -3.17 -33.23 6.76
CA THR A 659 -3.92 -33.31 5.51
C THR A 659 -3.01 -32.87 4.36
N LYS A 660 -2.43 -33.84 3.70
CA LYS A 660 -1.85 -33.71 2.36
C LYS A 660 -2.91 -33.09 1.45
N SER A 661 -2.69 -31.87 1.01
CA SER A 661 -3.44 -31.29 -0.10
C SER A 661 -2.99 -31.94 -1.39
N ASN A 662 -3.77 -32.90 -1.89
CA ASN A 662 -3.69 -33.33 -3.28
C ASN A 662 -4.22 -32.20 -4.16
N PHE A 663 -3.33 -31.41 -4.74
CA PHE A 663 -3.59 -30.57 -5.89
C PHE A 663 -2.79 -31.06 -7.07
N LEU A 664 -3.36 -32.01 -7.82
CA LEU A 664 -3.00 -32.26 -9.19
C LEU A 664 -4.28 -32.55 -9.99
N ASN A 665 -4.42 -31.75 -11.05
CA ASN A 665 -5.16 -31.92 -12.28
C ASN A 665 -6.47 -31.14 -12.44
N PRO A 666 -6.74 -30.70 -13.70
CA PRO A 666 -5.84 -30.52 -14.87
C PRO A 666 -5.48 -29.04 -15.15
#